data_019bc90f644871aa6cd27e5d9317f030
#
_entry.id   019bc90f644871aa6cd27e5d9317f030
#
_cell.length_a   1.000
_cell.length_b   1.000
_cell.length_c   1.000
_cell.angle_alpha   90.00
_cell.angle_beta   90.00
_cell.angle_gamma   90.00
#
_symmetry.space_group_name_H-M   'P 1'
#
loop_
_entity.id
_entity.type
_entity.pdbx_description
1 polymer ?
#
loop_
_entity_poly.entity_id
_entity_poly.type
_entity_poly.pdbx_seq_one_letter_code
_entity_poly.pdbx_strand_id
1 'polypeptide(L)'
;MELEQAKKRVEELRAVIEKNNRLYYDQDAPELEDFEYDALTRELKELEAQFPQLVTASSPTQKVGGTASSKLPKVTHAVKMESLLDAFSYDELRDFDRRVREAGIEPEYVVEIKIDGLSCSLEYENGELVRASTRGDGVVGEDVTANVRAIRSIPKKLKDAPEFLEVRGEVYMPHGAFQKLCAEQELQGAAPFKNPRNAAAGSLRQKDAKITGSRGLSIFVFNVQQIRGKTLTKHAESLDYLKSLGLPVSPRYHIVHDIEQAIAEIDQIGQNRAKLDFDMDGAVIKVNDFAQRDLMGSTNKFPRWAIAFKYPPEVKETTLRSIEVAVGRTGVLTPTACFDPVFLAGTTVARATLHNEDFIHQFGLCIGDTIQVRKAGDIIPEVIGVTNHAEDAQPYEMPTVCPSCGAPVVHLEDEAALRCVNPECPAQALRNIIHFASRDAMDIEGLGTAVATQLVEKDMVQSAADIYTLTREQLLTLDKFKEKSADNLLNAIEASKQNNLDKLLFGFGIRNIGDKAAALLAEHFGTLQAVREASAEQISEIDGFGGVMAQSVVEFFAKEGTTDLVHRLADAGLNMQWKGEPKGDKLAGKTLVVTGTLETLSRNEAEALIVKNGGKASGSVSKKTAYVVAGTAAGSKLIKAQALGIPVLTEAEFLAMISDENT
;
A
#
# COMPACT_ATOMS: atom_id res chain seq x y z
N MET A 1 -20.59 23.41 29.27
CA MET A 1 -19.81 22.27 29.85
C MET A 1 -19.00 22.81 31.02
N GLU A 2 -18.91 22.07 32.14
CA GLU A 2 -18.05 22.47 33.27
C GLU A 2 -16.58 22.15 32.98
N LEU A 3 -15.64 22.89 33.60
CA LEU A 3 -14.20 22.78 33.31
C LEU A 3 -13.64 21.36 33.46
N GLU A 4 -14.07 20.62 34.49
CA GLU A 4 -13.61 19.24 34.73
C GLU A 4 -14.11 18.27 33.63
N GLN A 5 -15.32 18.47 33.14
CA GLN A 5 -15.85 17.68 32.00
C GLN A 5 -15.11 18.02 30.71
N ALA A 6 -14.84 19.32 30.46
CA ALA A 6 -14.06 19.78 29.32
C ALA A 6 -12.65 19.22 29.34
N LYS A 7 -11.98 19.20 30.52
CA LYS A 7 -10.64 18.63 30.68
C LYS A 7 -10.60 17.15 30.29
N LYS A 8 -11.52 16.35 30.84
CA LYS A 8 -11.61 14.92 30.49
C LYS A 8 -11.83 14.72 29.00
N ARG A 9 -12.76 15.47 28.39
CA ARG A 9 -13.04 15.37 26.96
C ARG A 9 -11.84 15.77 26.09
N VAL A 10 -11.10 16.82 26.47
CA VAL A 10 -9.87 17.24 25.79
C VAL A 10 -8.78 16.15 25.85
N GLU A 11 -8.62 15.47 27.00
CA GLU A 11 -7.67 14.35 27.12
C GLU A 11 -8.07 13.17 26.23
N GLU A 12 -9.35 12.80 26.19
CA GLU A 12 -9.88 11.75 25.30
C GLU A 12 -9.65 12.09 23.81
N LEU A 13 -10.01 13.31 23.39
CA LEU A 13 -9.83 13.78 22.02
C LEU A 13 -8.37 13.77 21.60
N ARG A 14 -7.46 14.25 22.45
CA ARG A 14 -6.02 14.24 22.18
C ARG A 14 -5.51 12.82 21.97
N ALA A 15 -5.90 11.87 22.83
CA ALA A 15 -5.47 10.48 22.72
C ALA A 15 -5.94 9.84 21.40
N VAL A 16 -7.20 10.06 21.02
CA VAL A 16 -7.76 9.54 19.76
C VAL A 16 -7.10 10.18 18.55
N ILE A 17 -6.94 11.51 18.54
CA ILE A 17 -6.30 12.25 17.44
C ILE A 17 -4.83 11.85 17.30
N GLU A 18 -4.06 11.71 18.40
CA GLU A 18 -2.66 11.29 18.36
C GLU A 18 -2.50 9.83 17.87
N LYS A 19 -3.40 8.93 18.28
CA LYS A 19 -3.44 7.56 17.75
C LYS A 19 -3.64 7.59 16.23
N ASN A 20 -4.65 8.32 15.76
CA ASN A 20 -4.96 8.39 14.33
C ASN A 20 -3.91 9.13 13.52
N ASN A 21 -3.24 10.15 14.07
CA ASN A 21 -2.06 10.76 13.45
C ASN A 21 -0.97 9.73 13.14
N ARG A 22 -0.67 8.83 14.09
CA ARG A 22 0.33 7.76 13.87
C ARG A 22 -0.12 6.76 12.82
N LEU A 23 -1.39 6.33 12.87
CA LEU A 23 -1.93 5.41 11.87
C LEU A 23 -1.94 6.02 10.48
N TYR A 24 -2.35 7.28 10.36
CA TYR A 24 -2.50 7.98 9.09
C TYR A 24 -1.16 8.38 8.46
N TYR A 25 -0.29 9.10 9.22
CA TYR A 25 0.95 9.67 8.68
C TYR A 25 2.14 8.71 8.73
N ASP A 26 2.21 7.82 9.73
CA ASP A 26 3.39 7.00 9.96
C ASP A 26 3.21 5.55 9.47
N GLN A 27 1.96 5.03 9.42
CA GLN A 27 1.67 3.64 9.09
C GLN A 27 0.86 3.46 7.79
N ASP A 28 0.35 4.54 7.17
CA ASP A 28 -0.52 4.52 5.97
C ASP A 28 -1.76 3.62 6.13
N ALA A 29 -2.24 3.45 7.37
CA ALA A 29 -3.33 2.57 7.77
C ALA A 29 -4.35 3.31 8.66
N PRO A 30 -5.06 4.36 8.17
CA PRO A 30 -6.02 5.11 8.94
C PRO A 30 -7.18 4.22 9.41
N GLU A 31 -7.60 4.39 10.67
CA GLU A 31 -8.83 3.79 11.21
C GLU A 31 -10.04 4.71 11.00
N LEU A 32 -9.83 6.03 11.06
CA LEU A 32 -10.86 7.04 10.84
C LEU A 32 -10.82 7.57 9.41
N GLU A 33 -11.98 7.95 8.91
CA GLU A 33 -12.10 8.75 7.69
C GLU A 33 -11.68 10.20 7.94
N ASP A 34 -11.25 10.92 6.89
CA ASP A 34 -10.73 12.29 6.98
C ASP A 34 -11.73 13.23 7.66
N PHE A 35 -13.03 13.12 7.33
CA PHE A 35 -14.06 13.97 7.93
C PHE A 35 -14.32 13.67 9.42
N GLU A 36 -14.19 12.41 9.87
CA GLU A 36 -14.29 12.01 11.27
C GLU A 36 -13.12 12.59 12.06
N TYR A 37 -11.92 12.45 11.51
CA TYR A 37 -10.72 13.06 12.07
C TYR A 37 -10.83 14.59 12.15
N ASP A 38 -11.35 15.24 11.10
CA ASP A 38 -11.57 16.68 11.07
C ASP A 38 -12.62 17.12 12.10
N ALA A 39 -13.71 16.34 12.28
CA ALA A 39 -14.73 16.61 13.29
C ALA A 39 -14.16 16.57 14.72
N LEU A 40 -13.34 15.55 15.05
CA LEU A 40 -12.67 15.43 16.34
C LEU A 40 -11.68 16.58 16.56
N THR A 41 -10.94 16.95 15.52
CA THR A 41 -9.98 18.06 15.59
C THR A 41 -10.69 19.41 15.78
N ARG A 42 -11.86 19.59 15.17
CA ARG A 42 -12.70 20.78 15.36
C ARG A 42 -13.22 20.85 16.79
N GLU A 43 -13.80 19.76 17.31
CA GLU A 43 -14.27 19.70 18.70
C GLU A 43 -13.16 20.06 19.68
N LEU A 44 -11.94 19.54 19.47
CA LEU A 44 -10.78 19.88 20.30
C LEU A 44 -10.43 21.36 20.21
N LYS A 45 -10.43 21.97 19.02
CA LYS A 45 -10.19 23.41 18.82
C LYS A 45 -11.23 24.28 19.52
N GLU A 46 -12.50 23.91 19.45
CA GLU A 46 -13.61 24.63 20.10
C GLU A 46 -13.49 24.58 21.63
N LEU A 47 -13.17 23.41 22.19
CA LEU A 47 -12.95 23.25 23.62
C LEU A 47 -11.71 24.02 24.09
N GLU A 48 -10.61 24.01 23.35
CA GLU A 48 -9.40 24.78 23.65
C GLU A 48 -9.62 26.30 23.54
N ALA A 49 -10.49 26.76 22.61
CA ALA A 49 -10.88 28.16 22.52
C ALA A 49 -11.80 28.59 23.69
N GLN A 50 -12.71 27.71 24.13
CA GLN A 50 -13.61 27.93 25.24
C GLN A 50 -12.91 27.91 26.60
N PHE A 51 -11.84 27.08 26.73
CA PHE A 51 -11.03 26.87 27.93
C PHE A 51 -9.53 27.04 27.62
N PRO A 52 -9.02 28.29 27.42
CA PRO A 52 -7.63 28.53 27.03
C PRO A 52 -6.57 27.93 27.97
N GLN A 53 -6.91 27.73 29.27
CA GLN A 53 -6.03 27.10 30.24
C GLN A 53 -5.78 25.59 29.98
N LEU A 54 -6.55 24.94 29.12
CA LEU A 54 -6.35 23.56 28.70
C LEU A 54 -5.40 23.43 27.52
N VAL A 55 -5.07 24.52 26.83
CA VAL A 55 -4.13 24.50 25.70
C VAL A 55 -2.73 24.13 26.18
N THR A 56 -2.12 23.14 25.53
CA THR A 56 -0.73 22.76 25.78
C THR A 56 0.11 22.82 24.52
N ALA A 57 1.40 23.07 24.63
CA ALA A 57 2.32 23.06 23.49
C ALA A 57 2.39 21.69 22.77
N SER A 58 2.00 20.61 23.46
CA SER A 58 1.92 19.26 22.91
C SER A 58 0.60 18.95 22.20
N SER A 59 -0.42 19.79 22.32
CA SER A 59 -1.73 19.55 21.69
C SER A 59 -1.60 19.31 20.17
N PRO A 60 -2.37 18.35 19.59
CA PRO A 60 -2.45 18.16 18.15
C PRO A 60 -2.91 19.42 17.40
N THR A 61 -3.59 20.36 18.05
CA THR A 61 -3.97 21.65 17.47
C THR A 61 -2.79 22.59 17.28
N GLN A 62 -1.68 22.38 18.00
CA GLN A 62 -0.48 23.23 18.00
C GLN A 62 0.69 22.64 17.20
N LYS A 63 0.60 21.39 16.75
CA LYS A 63 1.66 20.69 16.02
C LYS A 63 1.18 20.17 14.67
N VAL A 64 2.10 20.08 13.71
CA VAL A 64 1.88 19.36 12.44
C VAL A 64 1.90 17.86 12.76
N GLY A 65 0.94 17.10 12.23
CA GLY A 65 0.90 15.65 12.39
C GLY A 65 1.95 14.95 11.53
N GLY A 66 2.41 13.78 11.98
CA GLY A 66 3.40 12.94 11.31
C GLY A 66 4.77 12.96 11.97
N THR A 67 5.51 11.87 11.81
CA THR A 67 6.91 11.73 12.23
C THR A 67 7.74 11.16 11.10
N ALA A 68 9.01 11.57 10.97
CA ALA A 68 9.92 10.95 10.00
C ALA A 68 10.25 9.52 10.44
N SER A 69 9.94 8.53 9.61
CA SER A 69 10.17 7.12 9.93
C SER A 69 11.67 6.82 10.07
N SER A 70 11.99 5.72 10.76
CA SER A 70 13.39 5.25 10.87
C SER A 70 13.88 4.46 9.65
N LYS A 71 13.04 4.30 8.63
CA LYS A 71 13.32 3.43 7.45
C LYS A 71 14.15 4.13 6.38
N LEU A 72 14.06 5.46 6.29
CA LEU A 72 14.76 6.30 5.32
C LEU A 72 15.63 7.35 6.04
N PRO A 73 16.70 7.88 5.39
CA PRO A 73 17.50 8.97 5.96
C PRO A 73 16.63 10.19 6.28
N LYS A 74 16.98 10.94 7.33
CA LYS A 74 16.26 12.14 7.73
C LYS A 74 16.84 13.38 7.09
N VAL A 75 15.97 14.33 6.71
CA VAL A 75 16.31 15.64 6.15
C VAL A 75 15.67 16.72 7.00
N THR A 76 16.46 17.69 7.48
CA THR A 76 15.94 18.90 8.11
C THR A 76 15.62 19.92 7.05
N HIS A 77 14.38 20.43 7.03
CA HIS A 77 13.94 21.45 6.07
C HIS A 77 14.57 22.81 6.41
N ALA A 78 15.08 23.49 5.39
CA ALA A 78 15.57 24.85 5.52
C ALA A 78 14.42 25.85 5.73
N VAL A 79 13.28 25.60 5.08
CA VAL A 79 12.02 26.32 5.28
C VAL A 79 10.99 25.34 5.80
N LYS A 80 10.36 25.67 6.91
CA LYS A 80 9.34 24.83 7.55
C LYS A 80 8.19 24.51 6.60
N MET A 81 7.79 23.24 6.52
CA MET A 81 6.67 22.78 5.73
C MET A 81 5.38 22.84 6.57
N GLU A 82 4.74 24.00 6.57
CA GLU A 82 3.53 24.26 7.35
C GLU A 82 2.31 23.51 6.79
N SER A 83 1.33 23.24 7.64
CA SER A 83 -0.02 22.81 7.25
C SER A 83 -0.88 24.01 6.88
N LEU A 84 -2.13 23.79 6.49
CA LEU A 84 -3.11 24.86 6.26
C LEU A 84 -4.16 24.85 7.36
N LEU A 85 -4.79 25.99 7.58
CA LEU A 85 -6.00 26.10 8.37
C LEU A 85 -7.16 25.65 7.49
N ASP A 86 -7.98 24.71 7.99
CA ASP A 86 -9.16 24.24 7.27
C ASP A 86 -10.37 25.11 7.60
N ALA A 87 -11.18 25.38 6.58
CA ALA A 87 -12.51 25.99 6.63
C ALA A 87 -13.53 25.01 6.01
N PHE A 88 -14.74 24.96 6.59
CA PHE A 88 -15.80 24.04 6.19
C PHE A 88 -17.10 24.80 5.84
N SER A 89 -17.08 26.14 5.93
CA SER A 89 -18.18 27.00 5.56
C SER A 89 -17.68 28.27 4.86
N TYR A 90 -18.55 28.88 4.07
CA TYR A 90 -18.24 30.16 3.43
C TYR A 90 -18.10 31.31 4.43
N ASP A 91 -18.76 31.23 5.59
CA ASP A 91 -18.59 32.21 6.63
C ASP A 91 -17.20 32.18 7.25
N GLU A 92 -16.60 30.99 7.41
CA GLU A 92 -15.19 30.86 7.82
C GLU A 92 -14.22 31.46 6.79
N LEU A 93 -14.53 31.38 5.49
CA LEU A 93 -13.78 32.06 4.43
C LEU A 93 -13.93 33.58 4.50
N ARG A 94 -15.14 34.08 4.77
CA ARG A 94 -15.39 35.54 4.99
C ARG A 94 -14.65 36.03 6.23
N ASP A 95 -14.58 35.22 7.29
CA ASP A 95 -13.77 35.52 8.47
C ASP A 95 -12.28 35.56 8.18
N PHE A 96 -11.80 34.69 7.28
CA PHE A 96 -10.42 34.75 6.79
C PHE A 96 -10.15 36.06 6.06
N ASP A 97 -11.00 36.45 5.11
CA ASP A 97 -10.89 37.72 4.38
C ASP A 97 -10.92 38.94 5.33
N ARG A 98 -11.80 38.92 6.34
CA ARG A 98 -11.84 39.96 7.38
C ARG A 98 -10.50 40.10 8.10
N ARG A 99 -9.87 38.98 8.52
CA ARG A 99 -8.55 39.02 9.17
C ARG A 99 -7.43 39.52 8.24
N VAL A 100 -7.50 39.23 6.95
CA VAL A 100 -6.56 39.75 5.95
C VAL A 100 -6.70 41.27 5.84
N ARG A 101 -7.93 41.78 5.78
CA ARG A 101 -8.21 43.23 5.71
C ARG A 101 -7.88 43.98 7.01
N GLU A 102 -8.11 43.36 8.17
CA GLU A 102 -7.70 43.89 9.48
C GLU A 102 -6.18 44.04 9.62
N ALA A 103 -5.39 43.23 8.87
CA ALA A 103 -3.94 43.41 8.75
C ALA A 103 -3.52 44.58 7.83
N GLY A 104 -4.49 45.36 7.32
CA GLY A 104 -4.24 46.49 6.43
C GLY A 104 -3.97 46.10 4.97
N ILE A 105 -4.37 44.89 4.58
CA ILE A 105 -4.14 44.36 3.23
C ILE A 105 -5.42 44.49 2.41
N GLU A 106 -5.30 45.02 1.19
CA GLU A 106 -6.29 44.88 0.15
C GLU A 106 -5.98 43.65 -0.69
N PRO A 107 -6.69 42.54 -0.48
CA PRO A 107 -6.23 41.26 -0.99
C PRO A 107 -6.53 41.04 -2.46
N GLU A 108 -5.57 40.47 -3.18
CA GLU A 108 -5.76 39.71 -4.40
C GLU A 108 -5.47 38.24 -4.02
N TYR A 109 -6.39 37.34 -4.32
CA TYR A 109 -6.25 35.93 -3.95
C TYR A 109 -5.94 35.06 -5.17
N VAL A 110 -5.25 33.94 -4.93
CA VAL A 110 -5.17 32.82 -5.87
C VAL A 110 -5.93 31.64 -5.28
N VAL A 111 -6.87 31.12 -6.05
CA VAL A 111 -7.65 29.92 -5.70
C VAL A 111 -7.11 28.74 -6.49
N GLU A 112 -6.76 27.66 -5.79
CA GLU A 112 -6.14 26.46 -6.34
C GLU A 112 -6.88 25.22 -5.90
N ILE A 113 -6.76 24.12 -6.68
CA ILE A 113 -7.23 22.79 -6.27
C ILE A 113 -6.36 22.30 -5.10
N LYS A 114 -7.00 21.82 -4.04
CA LYS A 114 -6.33 21.10 -2.95
C LYS A 114 -6.21 19.60 -3.33
N ILE A 115 -5.03 19.24 -3.81
CA ILE A 115 -4.75 17.89 -4.26
C ILE A 115 -4.59 16.98 -3.04
N ASP A 116 -5.17 15.79 -3.09
CA ASP A 116 -5.05 14.79 -2.03
C ASP A 116 -3.90 13.82 -2.33
N GLY A 117 -2.83 13.93 -1.57
CA GLY A 117 -1.61 13.18 -1.79
C GLY A 117 -0.62 13.26 -0.64
N LEU A 118 0.66 13.20 -0.95
CA LEU A 118 1.77 13.33 0.01
C LEU A 118 2.64 14.54 -0.35
N SER A 119 2.76 15.46 0.60
CA SER A 119 3.55 16.68 0.41
C SER A 119 5.04 16.38 0.33
N CYS A 120 5.69 16.91 -0.69
CA CYS A 120 7.09 16.69 -1.00
C CYS A 120 7.78 18.01 -1.36
N SER A 121 8.99 18.23 -0.82
CA SER A 121 9.91 19.29 -1.25
C SER A 121 10.86 18.75 -2.32
N LEU A 122 11.11 19.54 -3.38
CA LEU A 122 12.07 19.25 -4.43
C LEU A 122 13.10 20.40 -4.48
N GLU A 123 14.39 20.07 -4.38
CA GLU A 123 15.47 21.02 -4.45
C GLU A 123 16.28 20.84 -5.74
N TYR A 124 16.43 21.92 -6.47
CA TYR A 124 17.24 21.99 -7.70
C TYR A 124 18.40 22.96 -7.51
N GLU A 125 19.59 22.52 -7.86
CA GLU A 125 20.79 23.36 -7.95
C GLU A 125 21.25 23.43 -9.40
N ASN A 126 21.39 24.64 -9.93
CA ASN A 126 21.73 24.88 -11.34
C ASN A 126 20.87 24.02 -12.31
N GLY A 127 19.62 23.85 -11.96
CA GLY A 127 18.65 23.07 -12.71
C GLY A 127 18.66 21.55 -12.48
N GLU A 128 19.64 20.99 -11.80
CA GLU A 128 19.69 19.56 -11.48
C GLU A 128 18.92 19.26 -10.18
N LEU A 129 18.06 18.23 -10.18
CA LEU A 129 17.37 17.76 -8.97
C LEU A 129 18.42 17.14 -8.03
N VAL A 130 18.72 17.81 -6.93
CA VAL A 130 19.73 17.36 -5.96
C VAL A 130 19.12 16.63 -4.77
N ARG A 131 17.94 17.08 -4.29
CA ARG A 131 17.29 16.49 -3.12
C ARG A 131 15.77 16.52 -3.25
N ALA A 132 15.12 15.52 -2.68
CA ALA A 132 13.68 15.50 -2.45
C ALA A 132 13.40 14.92 -1.08
N SER A 133 12.43 15.51 -0.35
CA SER A 133 12.08 15.09 1.01
C SER A 133 10.58 15.17 1.28
N THR A 134 10.07 14.24 2.09
CA THR A 134 8.69 14.29 2.60
C THR A 134 8.55 15.41 3.64
N ARG A 135 7.30 15.81 3.92
CA ARG A 135 7.03 16.85 4.93
C ARG A 135 7.48 16.44 6.34
N GLY A 136 7.27 15.17 6.72
CA GLY A 136 7.47 14.70 8.10
C GLY A 136 6.62 15.50 9.09
N ASP A 137 7.25 15.96 10.18
CA ASP A 137 6.65 16.84 11.20
C ASP A 137 6.67 18.34 10.81
N GLY A 138 7.07 18.64 9.59
CA GLY A 138 7.22 20.01 9.06
C GLY A 138 8.61 20.62 9.30
N VAL A 139 9.43 20.04 10.15
CA VAL A 139 10.83 20.45 10.42
C VAL A 139 11.80 19.38 9.93
N VAL A 140 11.49 18.11 10.15
CA VAL A 140 12.29 16.96 9.73
C VAL A 140 11.44 16.03 8.91
N GLY A 141 11.85 15.77 7.68
CA GLY A 141 11.24 14.82 6.75
C GLY A 141 12.16 13.63 6.45
N GLU A 142 11.77 12.82 5.47
CA GLU A 142 12.52 11.66 4.99
C GLU A 142 13.12 11.97 3.62
N ASP A 143 14.36 11.56 3.39
CA ASP A 143 14.99 11.63 2.06
C ASP A 143 14.34 10.61 1.12
N VAL A 144 13.67 11.11 0.10
CA VAL A 144 13.01 10.32 -0.95
C VAL A 144 13.60 10.64 -2.34
N THR A 145 14.82 11.18 -2.40
CA THR A 145 15.46 11.63 -3.65
C THR A 145 15.51 10.53 -4.70
N ALA A 146 15.94 9.32 -4.33
CA ALA A 146 16.00 8.19 -5.26
C ALA A 146 14.61 7.81 -5.79
N ASN A 147 13.60 7.81 -4.93
CA ASN A 147 12.22 7.49 -5.26
C ASN A 147 11.62 8.53 -6.20
N VAL A 148 11.80 9.82 -5.89
CA VAL A 148 11.34 10.95 -6.72
C VAL A 148 12.00 10.92 -8.10
N ARG A 149 13.29 10.61 -8.18
CA ARG A 149 13.98 10.45 -9.47
C ARG A 149 13.40 9.31 -10.33
N ALA A 150 12.73 8.33 -9.74
CA ALA A 150 12.06 7.25 -10.47
C ALA A 150 10.68 7.67 -11.01
N ILE A 151 10.07 8.76 -10.51
CA ILE A 151 8.79 9.29 -10.99
C ILE A 151 9.00 9.99 -12.33
N ARG A 152 8.29 9.54 -13.36
CA ARG A 152 8.48 10.02 -14.74
C ARG A 152 8.06 11.47 -14.98
N SER A 153 7.02 11.93 -14.29
CA SER A 153 6.49 13.29 -14.43
C SER A 153 7.37 14.36 -13.80
N ILE A 154 8.35 13.99 -12.96
CA ILE A 154 9.25 14.94 -12.29
C ILE A 154 10.50 15.14 -13.14
N PRO A 155 10.76 16.36 -13.65
CA PRO A 155 11.99 16.67 -14.38
C PRO A 155 13.23 16.50 -13.49
N LYS A 156 14.21 15.75 -13.94
CA LYS A 156 15.49 15.60 -13.24
C LYS A 156 16.42 16.76 -13.51
N LYS A 157 16.15 17.48 -14.62
CA LYS A 157 16.87 18.66 -15.06
C LYS A 157 15.89 19.68 -15.61
N LEU A 158 15.97 20.91 -15.10
CA LEU A 158 15.20 22.07 -15.55
C LEU A 158 16.02 22.85 -16.57
N LYS A 159 15.36 23.45 -17.55
CA LYS A 159 15.99 24.39 -18.51
C LYS A 159 15.87 25.81 -17.97
N ASP A 160 16.88 26.64 -18.21
CA ASP A 160 16.88 28.04 -17.82
C ASP A 160 16.58 28.28 -16.34
N ALA A 161 17.00 27.33 -15.51
CA ALA A 161 16.74 27.30 -14.07
C ALA A 161 17.56 28.35 -13.34
N PRO A 162 17.08 28.87 -12.20
CA PRO A 162 17.84 29.74 -11.33
C PRO A 162 18.98 28.96 -10.65
N GLU A 163 19.90 29.65 -9.97
CA GLU A 163 21.02 29.04 -9.26
C GLU A 163 20.53 28.00 -8.23
N PHE A 164 19.48 28.32 -7.50
CA PHE A 164 18.84 27.42 -6.55
C PHE A 164 17.31 27.60 -6.61
N LEU A 165 16.59 26.49 -6.58
CA LEU A 165 15.15 26.46 -6.52
C LEU A 165 14.68 25.33 -5.61
N GLU A 166 13.96 25.67 -4.53
CA GLU A 166 13.21 24.72 -3.72
C GLU A 166 11.73 24.95 -3.95
N VAL A 167 11.03 23.89 -4.34
CA VAL A 167 9.58 23.92 -4.57
C VAL A 167 8.89 22.88 -3.71
N ARG A 168 7.66 23.16 -3.34
CA ARG A 168 6.76 22.23 -2.67
C ARG A 168 5.67 21.77 -3.62
N GLY A 169 5.41 20.48 -3.65
CA GLY A 169 4.35 19.87 -4.43
C GLY A 169 3.63 18.78 -3.66
N GLU A 170 2.57 18.27 -4.24
CA GLU A 170 1.83 17.11 -3.74
C GLU A 170 2.04 15.94 -4.70
N VAL A 171 2.65 14.86 -4.20
CA VAL A 171 2.79 13.59 -4.92
C VAL A 171 1.48 12.83 -4.76
N TYR A 172 0.89 12.43 -5.86
CA TYR A 172 -0.40 11.75 -5.90
C TYR A 172 -0.37 10.53 -6.81
N MET A 173 -1.38 9.68 -6.69
CA MET A 173 -1.59 8.54 -7.57
C MET A 173 -2.82 8.77 -8.43
N PRO A 174 -2.70 8.80 -9.78
CA PRO A 174 -3.85 8.86 -10.69
C PRO A 174 -4.79 7.65 -10.48
N HIS A 175 -6.10 7.84 -10.70
CA HIS A 175 -7.12 6.81 -10.50
C HIS A 175 -6.82 5.51 -11.25
N GLY A 176 -6.41 5.60 -12.52
CA GLY A 176 -6.06 4.42 -13.30
C GLY A 176 -4.84 3.66 -12.77
N ALA A 177 -3.85 4.36 -12.20
CA ALA A 177 -2.70 3.74 -11.55
C ALA A 177 -3.09 3.06 -10.24
N PHE A 178 -3.97 3.68 -9.46
CA PHE A 178 -4.50 3.13 -8.21
C PHE A 178 -5.29 1.83 -8.44
N GLN A 179 -6.22 1.83 -9.41
CA GLN A 179 -7.01 0.64 -9.76
C GLN A 179 -6.11 -0.53 -10.17
N LYS A 180 -5.10 -0.25 -11.01
CA LYS A 180 -4.13 -1.26 -11.42
C LYS A 180 -3.35 -1.82 -10.22
N LEU A 181 -2.89 -0.94 -9.32
CA LEU A 181 -2.16 -1.33 -8.13
C LEU A 181 -2.99 -2.21 -7.20
N CYS A 182 -4.25 -1.84 -6.92
CA CYS A 182 -5.16 -2.64 -6.09
C CYS A 182 -5.38 -4.04 -6.71
N ALA A 183 -5.59 -4.12 -8.03
CA ALA A 183 -5.73 -5.39 -8.72
C ALA A 183 -4.46 -6.26 -8.61
N GLU A 184 -3.26 -5.66 -8.71
CA GLU A 184 -1.98 -6.36 -8.52
C GLU A 184 -1.82 -6.86 -7.08
N GLN A 185 -2.18 -6.06 -6.06
CA GLN A 185 -2.13 -6.46 -4.66
C GLN A 185 -3.08 -7.61 -4.36
N GLU A 186 -4.33 -7.55 -4.85
CA GLU A 186 -5.29 -8.65 -4.72
C GLU A 186 -4.76 -9.95 -5.33
N LEU A 187 -4.14 -9.90 -6.52
CA LEU A 187 -3.54 -11.06 -7.17
C LEU A 187 -2.41 -11.68 -6.33
N GLN A 188 -1.66 -10.84 -5.61
CA GLN A 188 -0.58 -11.27 -4.73
C GLN A 188 -1.07 -11.70 -3.34
N GLY A 189 -2.39 -11.58 -3.06
CA GLY A 189 -2.97 -11.87 -1.74
C GLY A 189 -2.61 -10.84 -0.67
N ALA A 190 -2.14 -9.67 -1.08
CA ALA A 190 -1.90 -8.54 -0.19
C ALA A 190 -3.18 -7.69 -0.05
N ALA A 191 -3.37 -7.10 1.12
CA ALA A 191 -4.47 -6.15 1.32
C ALA A 191 -4.27 -4.91 0.42
N PRO A 192 -5.28 -4.50 -0.36
CA PRO A 192 -5.18 -3.31 -1.19
C PRO A 192 -5.15 -2.05 -0.33
N PHE A 193 -4.55 -0.99 -0.86
CA PHE A 193 -4.61 0.33 -0.24
C PHE A 193 -6.05 0.85 -0.19
N LYS A 194 -6.40 1.55 0.89
CA LYS A 194 -7.76 2.08 1.08
C LYS A 194 -8.12 3.20 0.10
N ASN A 195 -7.16 4.06 -0.25
CA ASN A 195 -7.37 5.19 -1.16
C ASN A 195 -6.07 5.55 -1.92
N PRO A 196 -6.15 6.37 -2.99
CA PRO A 196 -5.01 6.82 -3.78
C PRO A 196 -3.94 7.57 -2.98
N ARG A 197 -4.32 8.34 -1.97
CA ARG A 197 -3.38 9.06 -1.10
C ARG A 197 -2.48 8.11 -0.32
N ASN A 198 -3.07 7.09 0.35
CA ASN A 198 -2.30 6.08 1.08
C ASN A 198 -1.42 5.27 0.14
N ALA A 199 -1.93 4.97 -1.06
CA ALA A 199 -1.16 4.30 -2.09
C ALA A 199 0.03 5.15 -2.58
N ALA A 200 -0.15 6.46 -2.72
CA ALA A 200 0.93 7.39 -3.08
C ALA A 200 1.99 7.46 -1.97
N ALA A 201 1.55 7.64 -0.71
CA ALA A 201 2.44 7.71 0.45
C ALA A 201 3.25 6.42 0.64
N GLY A 202 2.59 5.26 0.64
CA GLY A 202 3.24 3.96 0.75
C GLY A 202 4.16 3.64 -0.44
N SER A 203 3.85 4.12 -1.65
CA SER A 203 4.68 3.94 -2.85
C SER A 203 5.88 4.87 -2.88
N LEU A 204 5.76 6.10 -2.38
CA LEU A 204 6.88 7.05 -2.35
C LEU A 204 7.93 6.65 -1.29
N ARG A 205 7.53 6.02 -0.19
CA ARG A 205 8.40 5.60 0.92
C ARG A 205 8.96 4.19 0.79
N GLN A 206 9.02 3.62 -0.43
CA GLN A 206 9.63 2.31 -0.69
C GLN A 206 11.17 2.37 -0.53
N LYS A 207 11.76 1.29 -0.02
CA LYS A 207 13.23 1.16 0.08
C LYS A 207 13.88 1.02 -1.31
N ASP A 208 13.21 0.35 -2.24
CA ASP A 208 13.64 0.22 -3.63
C ASP A 208 12.89 1.23 -4.52
N ALA A 209 13.62 2.19 -5.05
CA ALA A 209 13.10 3.21 -5.96
C ALA A 209 12.49 2.63 -7.27
N LYS A 210 12.86 1.41 -7.68
CA LYS A 210 12.26 0.74 -8.84
C LYS A 210 10.78 0.46 -8.61
N ILE A 211 10.41 0.09 -7.38
CA ILE A 211 9.01 -0.12 -6.99
C ILE A 211 8.23 1.19 -7.14
N THR A 212 8.77 2.31 -6.62
CA THR A 212 8.17 3.64 -6.81
C THR A 212 7.97 3.97 -8.29
N GLY A 213 8.98 3.70 -9.12
CA GLY A 213 8.92 3.96 -10.57
C GLY A 213 7.86 3.15 -11.31
N SER A 214 7.49 1.95 -10.82
CA SER A 214 6.45 1.10 -11.42
C SER A 214 5.02 1.49 -11.01
N ARG A 215 4.85 2.30 -9.93
CA ARG A 215 3.54 2.62 -9.32
C ARG A 215 2.76 3.73 -10.02
N GLY A 216 3.34 4.39 -11.04
CA GLY A 216 2.65 5.41 -11.84
C GLY A 216 2.32 6.70 -11.08
N LEU A 217 3.11 7.06 -10.05
CA LEU A 217 2.97 8.32 -9.32
C LEU A 217 3.16 9.54 -10.19
N SER A 218 2.54 10.65 -9.81
CA SER A 218 2.73 11.97 -10.39
C SER A 218 2.84 13.05 -9.30
N ILE A 219 3.10 14.29 -9.68
CA ILE A 219 3.21 15.44 -8.77
C ILE A 219 2.54 16.66 -9.37
N PHE A 220 1.95 17.50 -8.52
CA PHE A 220 1.68 18.90 -8.86
C PHE A 220 2.43 19.82 -7.90
N VAL A 221 3.24 20.71 -8.45
CA VAL A 221 3.97 21.73 -7.67
C VAL A 221 3.04 22.92 -7.45
N PHE A 222 2.97 23.42 -6.22
CA PHE A 222 2.04 24.46 -5.82
C PHE A 222 2.67 25.61 -5.03
N ASN A 223 3.98 25.57 -4.75
CA ASN A 223 4.65 26.64 -4.02
C ASN A 223 6.15 26.69 -4.29
N VAL A 224 6.72 27.88 -4.40
CA VAL A 224 8.16 28.14 -4.31
C VAL A 224 8.50 28.37 -2.85
N GLN A 225 9.37 27.53 -2.27
CA GLN A 225 9.85 27.65 -0.90
C GLN A 225 11.04 28.57 -0.81
N GLN A 226 12.01 28.40 -1.72
CA GLN A 226 13.20 29.23 -1.84
C GLN A 226 13.62 29.38 -3.32
N ILE A 227 14.17 30.53 -3.66
CA ILE A 227 14.74 30.78 -4.98
C ILE A 227 15.94 31.73 -4.86
N ARG A 228 17.02 31.42 -5.60
CA ARG A 228 18.19 32.32 -5.77
C ARG A 228 18.42 32.54 -7.25
N GLY A 229 18.80 33.78 -7.60
CA GLY A 229 19.06 34.16 -9.00
C GLY A 229 17.80 34.68 -9.74
N LYS A 230 16.63 34.75 -9.06
CA LYS A 230 15.40 35.34 -9.61
C LYS A 230 14.56 35.93 -8.49
N THR A 231 13.92 37.06 -8.74
CA THR A 231 12.94 37.68 -7.84
C THR A 231 11.53 37.40 -8.37
N LEU A 232 10.66 36.91 -7.51
CA LEU A 232 9.24 36.70 -7.75
C LEU A 232 8.47 37.51 -6.72
N THR A 233 7.42 38.21 -7.13
CA THR A 233 6.63 39.09 -6.27
C THR A 233 5.23 38.56 -5.99
N LYS A 234 4.70 37.74 -6.89
CA LYS A 234 3.35 37.18 -6.80
C LYS A 234 3.34 35.66 -6.94
N HIS A 235 2.40 35.04 -6.25
CA HIS A 235 2.23 33.59 -6.27
C HIS A 235 1.85 33.05 -7.65
N ALA A 236 0.87 33.68 -8.32
CA ALA A 236 0.48 33.25 -9.67
C ALA A 236 1.65 33.37 -10.65
N GLU A 237 2.45 34.45 -10.57
CA GLU A 237 3.70 34.61 -11.33
C GLU A 237 4.68 33.46 -11.06
N SER A 238 4.77 33.02 -9.80
CA SER A 238 5.65 31.90 -9.44
C SER A 238 5.19 30.58 -10.06
N LEU A 239 3.88 30.32 -10.12
CA LEU A 239 3.31 29.13 -10.76
C LEU A 239 3.54 29.15 -12.28
N ASP A 240 3.34 30.29 -12.95
CA ASP A 240 3.64 30.46 -14.37
C ASP A 240 5.12 30.25 -14.67
N TYR A 241 6.00 30.75 -13.80
CA TYR A 241 7.44 30.55 -13.91
C TYR A 241 7.81 29.08 -13.76
N LEU A 242 7.28 28.37 -12.74
CA LEU A 242 7.52 26.93 -12.56
C LEU A 242 7.06 26.11 -13.77
N LYS A 243 5.92 26.47 -14.34
CA LYS A 243 5.40 25.85 -15.56
C LYS A 243 6.36 26.08 -16.75
N SER A 244 6.94 27.29 -16.87
CA SER A 244 7.92 27.60 -17.93
C SER A 244 9.21 26.79 -17.80
N LEU A 245 9.59 26.38 -16.58
CA LEU A 245 10.73 25.48 -16.32
C LEU A 245 10.40 24.00 -16.61
N GLY A 246 9.15 23.67 -16.95
CA GLY A 246 8.69 22.30 -17.23
C GLY A 246 8.24 21.52 -16.01
N LEU A 247 8.07 22.16 -14.85
CA LEU A 247 7.49 21.52 -13.67
C LEU A 247 5.98 21.35 -13.82
N PRO A 248 5.40 20.20 -13.43
CA PRO A 248 3.96 20.01 -13.39
C PRO A 248 3.35 20.92 -12.30
N VAL A 249 2.58 21.89 -12.69
CA VAL A 249 1.87 22.80 -11.81
C VAL A 249 0.38 22.42 -11.77
N SER A 250 -0.32 22.75 -10.69
CA SER A 250 -1.78 22.54 -10.58
C SER A 250 -2.49 22.92 -11.88
N PRO A 251 -3.38 22.08 -12.41
CA PRO A 251 -4.03 22.34 -13.69
C PRO A 251 -4.98 23.55 -13.64
N ARG A 252 -5.36 23.97 -12.45
CA ARG A 252 -6.26 25.10 -12.24
C ARG A 252 -5.82 25.95 -11.06
N TYR A 253 -5.52 27.23 -11.34
CA TYR A 253 -5.34 28.30 -10.37
C TYR A 253 -5.86 29.60 -10.98
N HIS A 254 -6.70 30.32 -10.23
CA HIS A 254 -7.31 31.55 -10.70
C HIS A 254 -7.04 32.68 -9.73
N ILE A 255 -6.73 33.87 -10.30
CA ILE A 255 -6.61 35.11 -9.56
C ILE A 255 -8.01 35.69 -9.40
N VAL A 256 -8.35 36.08 -8.17
CA VAL A 256 -9.63 36.74 -7.82
C VAL A 256 -9.37 37.93 -6.90
N HIS A 257 -10.25 38.92 -6.90
CA HIS A 257 -10.02 40.19 -6.23
C HIS A 257 -10.83 40.38 -4.94
N ASP A 258 -11.73 39.46 -4.63
CA ASP A 258 -12.49 39.44 -3.40
C ASP A 258 -12.87 38.01 -3.00
N ILE A 259 -13.41 37.87 -1.77
CA ILE A 259 -13.73 36.54 -1.22
C ILE A 259 -14.95 35.92 -1.88
N GLU A 260 -15.90 36.69 -2.39
CA GLU A 260 -17.09 36.16 -3.06
C GLU A 260 -16.71 35.54 -4.42
N GLN A 261 -15.76 36.14 -5.14
CA GLN A 261 -15.19 35.54 -6.36
C GLN A 261 -14.43 34.28 -6.02
N ALA A 262 -13.70 34.24 -4.87
CA ALA A 262 -13.03 33.05 -4.42
C ALA A 262 -14.01 31.91 -4.11
N ILE A 263 -15.13 32.22 -3.45
CA ILE A 263 -16.21 31.26 -3.17
C ILE A 263 -16.81 30.74 -4.48
N ALA A 264 -17.11 31.62 -5.45
CA ALA A 264 -17.63 31.20 -6.75
C ALA A 264 -16.66 30.28 -7.51
N GLU A 265 -15.33 30.52 -7.42
CA GLU A 265 -14.31 29.66 -8.01
C GLU A 265 -14.23 28.31 -7.29
N ILE A 266 -14.35 28.28 -5.95
CA ILE A 266 -14.43 27.06 -5.15
C ILE A 266 -15.62 26.21 -5.58
N ASP A 267 -16.79 26.81 -5.79
CA ASP A 267 -17.98 26.12 -6.29
C ASP A 267 -17.75 25.48 -7.66
N GLN A 268 -17.09 26.21 -8.57
CA GLN A 268 -16.75 25.68 -9.90
C GLN A 268 -15.74 24.53 -9.82
N ILE A 269 -14.76 24.61 -8.92
CA ILE A 269 -13.82 23.49 -8.67
C ILE A 269 -14.60 22.27 -8.19
N GLY A 270 -15.49 22.44 -7.20
CA GLY A 270 -16.34 21.37 -6.66
C GLY A 270 -17.22 20.70 -7.71
N GLN A 271 -17.87 21.48 -8.59
CA GLN A 271 -18.70 20.94 -9.67
C GLN A 271 -17.92 20.14 -10.71
N ASN A 272 -16.64 20.43 -10.90
CA ASN A 272 -15.79 19.77 -11.89
C ASN A 272 -14.91 18.64 -11.31
N ARG A 273 -14.98 18.39 -10.00
CA ARG A 273 -14.10 17.40 -9.32
C ARG A 273 -14.18 16.01 -9.93
N ALA A 274 -15.37 15.55 -10.32
CA ALA A 274 -15.57 14.23 -10.92
C ALA A 274 -14.90 14.03 -12.30
N LYS A 275 -14.41 15.10 -12.95
CA LYS A 275 -13.71 15.04 -14.25
C LYS A 275 -12.20 14.89 -14.09
N LEU A 276 -11.69 15.00 -12.87
CA LEU A 276 -10.26 14.86 -12.57
C LEU A 276 -9.89 13.37 -12.53
N ASP A 277 -8.66 13.06 -12.91
CA ASP A 277 -8.09 11.72 -12.82
C ASP A 277 -7.31 11.48 -11.50
N PHE A 278 -7.48 12.40 -10.53
CA PHE A 278 -6.84 12.38 -9.22
C PHE A 278 -7.80 12.91 -8.15
N ASP A 279 -7.54 12.55 -6.90
CA ASP A 279 -8.35 12.99 -5.77
C ASP A 279 -8.01 14.40 -5.32
N MET A 280 -9.04 15.11 -4.88
CA MET A 280 -8.95 16.41 -4.23
C MET A 280 -9.88 16.46 -3.01
N ASP A 281 -9.41 17.04 -1.92
CA ASP A 281 -10.20 17.20 -0.70
C ASP A 281 -10.67 18.63 -0.44
N GLY A 282 -10.50 19.54 -1.43
CA GLY A 282 -10.89 20.91 -1.26
C GLY A 282 -10.31 21.87 -2.29
N ALA A 283 -10.29 23.13 -1.89
CA ALA A 283 -9.61 24.22 -2.60
C ALA A 283 -8.75 25.03 -1.61
N VAL A 284 -7.70 25.67 -2.09
CA VAL A 284 -6.84 26.53 -1.28
C VAL A 284 -6.92 27.95 -1.77
N ILE A 285 -7.21 28.89 -0.86
CA ILE A 285 -7.13 30.33 -1.10
C ILE A 285 -5.80 30.82 -0.53
N LYS A 286 -5.04 31.56 -1.32
CA LYS A 286 -3.77 32.18 -0.91
C LYS A 286 -3.76 33.66 -1.27
N VAL A 287 -3.24 34.51 -0.39
CA VAL A 287 -2.92 35.90 -0.74
C VAL A 287 -1.86 35.88 -1.83
N ASN A 288 -2.06 36.59 -2.94
CA ASN A 288 -1.21 36.51 -4.11
C ASN A 288 0.16 37.21 -3.94
N ASP A 289 0.20 38.36 -3.30
CA ASP A 289 1.40 39.18 -3.10
C ASP A 289 2.29 38.66 -1.97
N PHE A 290 3.58 38.39 -2.23
CA PHE A 290 4.50 37.84 -1.24
C PHE A 290 4.84 38.81 -0.11
N ALA A 291 4.96 40.12 -0.40
CA ALA A 291 5.21 41.10 0.65
C ALA A 291 4.03 41.20 1.62
N GLN A 292 2.80 41.05 1.13
CA GLN A 292 1.61 40.99 1.97
C GLN A 292 1.59 39.70 2.84
N ARG A 293 2.09 38.56 2.33
CA ARG A 293 2.24 37.34 3.12
C ARG A 293 3.21 37.52 4.28
N ASP A 294 4.33 38.20 4.05
CA ASP A 294 5.32 38.48 5.08
C ASP A 294 4.74 39.34 6.22
N LEU A 295 3.88 40.31 5.89
CA LEU A 295 3.17 41.12 6.89
C LEU A 295 2.22 40.28 7.76
N MET A 296 1.55 39.27 7.20
CA MET A 296 0.62 38.42 7.93
C MET A 296 1.35 37.37 8.78
N GLY A 297 2.48 36.88 8.31
CA GLY A 297 3.28 35.85 8.95
C GLY A 297 2.56 34.52 9.10
N SER A 298 3.07 33.71 10.03
CA SER A 298 2.58 32.36 10.31
C SER A 298 2.37 32.13 11.81
N THR A 299 1.58 31.11 12.12
CA THR A 299 1.49 30.53 13.46
C THR A 299 2.52 29.38 13.58
N ASN A 300 2.53 28.67 14.70
CA ASN A 300 3.39 27.50 14.86
C ASN A 300 3.03 26.35 13.90
N LYS A 301 1.81 26.32 13.35
CA LYS A 301 1.29 25.18 12.56
C LYS A 301 0.96 25.57 11.13
N PHE A 302 0.43 26.76 10.88
CA PHE A 302 -0.09 27.18 9.57
C PHE A 302 0.15 28.67 9.30
N PRO A 303 0.27 29.05 8.00
CA PRO A 303 0.37 30.43 7.57
C PRO A 303 -0.95 31.18 7.79
N ARG A 304 -0.90 32.49 8.05
CA ARG A 304 -2.10 33.32 8.19
C ARG A 304 -2.63 33.83 6.85
N TRP A 305 -1.82 33.74 5.80
CA TRP A 305 -2.12 34.24 4.45
C TRP A 305 -2.75 33.17 3.53
N ALA A 306 -3.02 31.96 4.04
CA ALA A 306 -3.65 30.89 3.28
C ALA A 306 -4.67 30.15 4.14
N ILE A 307 -5.72 29.64 3.47
CA ILE A 307 -6.76 28.81 4.07
C ILE A 307 -7.19 27.73 3.08
N ALA A 308 -7.47 26.53 3.58
CA ALA A 308 -8.00 25.43 2.80
C ALA A 308 -9.50 25.28 3.06
N PHE A 309 -10.31 25.36 2.01
CA PHE A 309 -11.72 25.02 2.08
C PHE A 309 -11.90 23.54 1.79
N LYS A 310 -12.54 22.82 2.69
CA LYS A 310 -12.88 21.39 2.53
C LYS A 310 -14.36 21.25 2.22
N TYR A 311 -14.66 20.50 1.15
CA TYR A 311 -16.05 20.20 0.81
C TYR A 311 -16.65 19.27 1.86
N PRO A 312 -17.88 19.52 2.31
CA PRO A 312 -18.59 18.55 3.13
C PRO A 312 -18.81 17.26 2.33
N PRO A 313 -18.73 16.08 2.97
CA PRO A 313 -19.06 14.83 2.32
C PRO A 313 -20.52 14.87 1.84
N GLU A 314 -20.73 14.57 0.56
CA GLU A 314 -22.08 14.48 0.01
C GLU A 314 -22.69 13.15 0.42
N VAL A 315 -23.83 13.20 1.14
CA VAL A 315 -24.62 12.02 1.55
C VAL A 315 -25.97 12.08 0.85
N LYS A 316 -26.43 10.95 0.32
CA LYS A 316 -27.73 10.79 -0.30
C LYS A 316 -28.46 9.60 0.30
N GLU A 317 -29.77 9.71 0.36
CA GLU A 317 -30.66 8.61 0.72
C GLU A 317 -31.20 7.92 -0.53
N THR A 318 -31.30 6.58 -0.46
CA THR A 318 -31.81 5.76 -1.56
C THR A 318 -32.37 4.45 -1.01
N THR A 319 -33.14 3.72 -1.84
CA THR A 319 -33.75 2.45 -1.43
C THR A 319 -32.86 1.27 -1.84
N LEU A 320 -32.47 0.42 -0.87
CA LEU A 320 -31.75 -0.82 -1.10
C LEU A 320 -32.64 -1.84 -1.83
N ARG A 321 -32.26 -2.24 -3.04
CA ARG A 321 -33.04 -3.16 -3.89
C ARG A 321 -32.59 -4.61 -3.79
N SER A 322 -31.28 -4.83 -3.69
CA SER A 322 -30.67 -6.14 -3.52
C SER A 322 -29.27 -6.03 -2.96
N ILE A 323 -28.75 -7.15 -2.46
CA ILE A 323 -27.34 -7.31 -2.12
C ILE A 323 -26.78 -8.40 -3.02
N GLU A 324 -25.83 -8.07 -3.86
CA GLU A 324 -25.10 -9.01 -4.70
C GLU A 324 -23.81 -9.41 -4.03
N VAL A 325 -23.51 -10.70 -4.00
CA VAL A 325 -22.27 -11.22 -3.40
C VAL A 325 -21.36 -11.76 -4.49
N ALA A 326 -20.24 -11.12 -4.68
CA ALA A 326 -19.20 -11.56 -5.59
C ALA A 326 -18.10 -12.33 -4.84
N VAL A 327 -17.45 -13.26 -5.53
CA VAL A 327 -16.26 -13.95 -5.01
C VAL A 327 -15.04 -13.31 -5.63
N GLY A 328 -14.21 -12.71 -4.78
CA GLY A 328 -12.94 -12.13 -5.20
C GLY A 328 -11.91 -13.19 -5.60
N ARG A 329 -10.87 -12.78 -6.30
CA ARG A 329 -9.77 -13.64 -6.76
C ARG A 329 -9.04 -14.37 -5.63
N THR A 330 -9.16 -13.87 -4.40
CA THR A 330 -8.60 -14.50 -3.19
C THR A 330 -9.59 -15.42 -2.48
N GLY A 331 -10.79 -15.61 -3.02
CA GLY A 331 -11.87 -16.38 -2.40
C GLY A 331 -12.75 -15.59 -1.43
N VAL A 332 -12.44 -14.34 -1.13
CA VAL A 332 -13.25 -13.48 -0.25
C VAL A 332 -14.60 -13.19 -0.88
N LEU A 333 -15.66 -13.37 -0.11
CA LEU A 333 -17.01 -12.97 -0.50
C LEU A 333 -17.21 -11.49 -0.18
N THR A 334 -17.44 -10.70 -1.23
CA THR A 334 -17.62 -9.24 -1.10
C THR A 334 -19.07 -8.89 -1.42
N PRO A 335 -19.85 -8.47 -0.41
CA PRO A 335 -21.21 -8.00 -0.63
C PRO A 335 -21.22 -6.58 -1.21
N THR A 336 -22.15 -6.33 -2.13
CA THR A 336 -22.36 -5.04 -2.80
C THR A 336 -23.85 -4.70 -2.72
N ALA A 337 -24.19 -3.56 -2.14
CA ALA A 337 -25.54 -3.03 -2.16
C ALA A 337 -25.89 -2.54 -3.57
N CYS A 338 -27.04 -2.94 -4.09
CA CYS A 338 -27.65 -2.43 -5.31
C CYS A 338 -28.89 -1.63 -4.91
N PHE A 339 -29.00 -0.38 -5.35
CA PHE A 339 -30.03 0.55 -4.93
C PHE A 339 -30.53 1.43 -6.07
N ASP A 340 -31.61 2.18 -5.83
CA ASP A 340 -32.13 3.12 -6.82
C ASP A 340 -31.06 4.15 -7.17
N PRO A 341 -30.83 4.43 -8.48
CA PRO A 341 -29.76 5.32 -8.88
C PRO A 341 -29.88 6.72 -8.26
N VAL A 342 -28.81 7.21 -7.65
CA VAL A 342 -28.71 8.57 -7.11
C VAL A 342 -27.53 9.31 -7.70
N PHE A 343 -27.68 10.61 -7.89
CA PHE A 343 -26.58 11.47 -8.31
C PHE A 343 -25.76 11.87 -7.07
N LEU A 344 -24.47 11.49 -7.06
CA LEU A 344 -23.60 11.63 -5.90
C LEU A 344 -22.19 12.01 -6.39
N ALA A 345 -21.67 13.14 -5.89
CA ALA A 345 -20.33 13.65 -6.21
C ALA A 345 -20.04 13.59 -7.72
N GLY A 346 -20.93 14.21 -8.53
CA GLY A 346 -20.74 14.38 -9.97
C GLY A 346 -21.02 13.17 -10.85
N THR A 347 -21.40 12.00 -10.30
CA THR A 347 -21.78 10.82 -11.08
C THR A 347 -23.05 10.17 -10.54
N THR A 348 -23.75 9.40 -11.40
CA THR A 348 -24.86 8.56 -10.96
C THR A 348 -24.30 7.23 -10.46
N VAL A 349 -24.64 6.88 -9.22
CA VAL A 349 -24.28 5.61 -8.58
C VAL A 349 -25.53 4.80 -8.27
N ALA A 350 -25.45 3.49 -8.40
CA ALA A 350 -26.52 2.53 -8.10
C ALA A 350 -25.98 1.32 -7.33
N ARG A 351 -24.69 1.32 -6.98
CA ARG A 351 -24.00 0.24 -6.30
C ARG A 351 -23.01 0.82 -5.30
N ALA A 352 -22.91 0.22 -4.11
CA ALA A 352 -21.96 0.60 -3.08
C ALA A 352 -21.40 -0.63 -2.36
N THR A 353 -20.18 -0.55 -1.88
CA THR A 353 -19.59 -1.63 -1.09
C THR A 353 -20.27 -1.76 0.27
N LEU A 354 -20.39 -3.00 0.73
CA LEU A 354 -20.81 -3.35 2.09
C LEU A 354 -19.66 -4.01 2.88
N HIS A 355 -18.46 -3.97 2.35
CA HIS A 355 -17.24 -4.49 2.94
C HIS A 355 -17.28 -5.98 3.31
N ASN A 356 -18.03 -6.38 4.34
CA ASN A 356 -18.14 -7.76 4.85
C ASN A 356 -19.50 -7.99 5.55
N GLU A 357 -19.67 -9.18 6.10
CA GLU A 357 -20.88 -9.61 6.82
C GLU A 357 -21.09 -8.80 8.11
N ASP A 358 -20.03 -8.50 8.87
CA ASP A 358 -20.13 -7.73 10.12
C ASP A 358 -20.73 -6.35 9.87
N PHE A 359 -20.40 -5.73 8.73
CA PHE A 359 -20.95 -4.44 8.34
C PHE A 359 -22.45 -4.50 8.03
N ILE A 360 -22.91 -5.60 7.39
CA ILE A 360 -24.33 -5.85 7.13
C ILE A 360 -25.10 -6.00 8.45
N HIS A 361 -24.55 -6.78 9.37
CA HIS A 361 -25.14 -7.02 10.68
C HIS A 361 -25.13 -5.77 11.57
N GLN A 362 -24.06 -4.97 11.53
CA GLN A 362 -23.95 -3.72 12.29
C GLN A 362 -25.09 -2.75 11.96
N PHE A 363 -25.47 -2.66 10.70
CA PHE A 363 -26.59 -1.80 10.26
C PHE A 363 -27.94 -2.52 10.24
N GLY A 364 -27.98 -3.83 10.47
CA GLY A 364 -29.21 -4.63 10.39
C GLY A 364 -29.88 -4.52 9.02
N LEU A 365 -29.10 -4.49 7.93
CA LEU A 365 -29.58 -4.19 6.58
C LEU A 365 -30.65 -5.16 6.11
N CYS A 366 -31.79 -4.62 5.68
CA CYS A 366 -32.89 -5.35 5.08
C CYS A 366 -33.12 -4.88 3.63
N ILE A 367 -33.52 -5.80 2.75
CA ILE A 367 -33.92 -5.39 1.40
C ILE A 367 -35.19 -4.52 1.48
N GLY A 368 -35.13 -3.36 0.82
CA GLY A 368 -36.17 -2.33 0.88
C GLY A 368 -35.89 -1.17 1.81
N ASP A 369 -34.83 -1.25 2.63
CA ASP A 369 -34.42 -0.18 3.52
C ASP A 369 -34.08 1.12 2.78
N THR A 370 -34.33 2.25 3.46
CA THR A 370 -33.77 3.54 3.05
C THR A 370 -32.38 3.66 3.65
N ILE A 371 -31.37 3.57 2.80
CA ILE A 371 -29.95 3.62 3.15
C ILE A 371 -29.34 4.97 2.82
N GLN A 372 -28.34 5.37 3.60
CA GLN A 372 -27.50 6.51 3.31
C GLN A 372 -26.23 6.04 2.59
N VAL A 373 -25.92 6.72 1.48
CA VAL A 373 -24.75 6.42 0.66
C VAL A 373 -23.88 7.67 0.50
N ARG A 374 -22.56 7.47 0.51
CA ARG A 374 -21.56 8.49 0.18
C ARG A 374 -20.47 7.88 -0.70
N LYS A 375 -19.55 8.70 -1.17
CA LYS A 375 -18.30 8.20 -1.77
C LYS A 375 -17.15 8.40 -0.78
N ALA A 376 -16.50 7.32 -0.38
CA ALA A 376 -15.25 7.37 0.36
C ALA A 376 -14.15 7.92 -0.57
N GLY A 377 -13.45 8.96 -0.12
CA GLY A 377 -12.41 9.63 -0.93
C GLY A 377 -12.92 10.12 -2.29
N ASP A 378 -14.20 10.51 -2.39
CA ASP A 378 -14.89 10.92 -3.63
C ASP A 378 -14.93 9.87 -4.76
N ILE A 379 -14.47 8.64 -4.55
CA ILE A 379 -14.35 7.60 -5.57
C ILE A 379 -15.28 6.42 -5.31
N ILE A 380 -15.13 5.77 -4.16
CA ILE A 380 -15.76 4.47 -3.87
C ILE A 380 -17.09 4.68 -3.16
N PRO A 381 -18.23 4.36 -3.81
CA PRO A 381 -19.52 4.42 -3.13
C PRO A 381 -19.57 3.40 -1.98
N GLU A 382 -20.02 3.83 -0.82
CA GLU A 382 -20.24 3.01 0.37
C GLU A 382 -21.56 3.33 1.04
N VAL A 383 -22.13 2.36 1.71
CA VAL A 383 -23.30 2.55 2.60
C VAL A 383 -22.77 2.96 3.96
N ILE A 384 -23.32 4.03 4.54
CA ILE A 384 -22.89 4.55 5.85
C ILE A 384 -23.94 4.44 6.94
N GLY A 385 -25.13 3.97 6.61
CA GLY A 385 -26.19 3.78 7.58
C GLY A 385 -27.55 3.48 6.96
N VAL A 386 -28.51 3.21 7.82
CA VAL A 386 -29.93 3.04 7.51
C VAL A 386 -30.70 4.16 8.17
N THR A 387 -31.50 4.87 7.39
CA THR A 387 -32.39 5.92 7.93
C THR A 387 -33.74 5.32 8.33
N ASN A 388 -34.25 4.36 7.56
CA ASN A 388 -35.51 3.73 7.82
C ASN A 388 -35.49 2.28 7.32
N HIS A 389 -35.90 1.34 8.19
CA HIS A 389 -36.07 -0.06 7.82
C HIS A 389 -37.41 -0.27 7.10
N ALA A 390 -37.42 -1.17 6.13
CA ALA A 390 -38.64 -1.57 5.45
C ALA A 390 -39.57 -2.35 6.42
N GLU A 391 -40.88 -2.12 6.30
CA GLU A 391 -41.87 -2.81 7.11
C GLU A 391 -41.79 -4.34 6.88
N ASP A 392 -41.80 -5.12 7.96
CA ASP A 392 -41.77 -6.60 7.98
C ASP A 392 -40.55 -7.23 7.26
N ALA A 393 -39.54 -6.48 6.94
CA ALA A 393 -38.31 -6.99 6.30
C ALA A 393 -37.45 -7.77 7.31
N GLN A 394 -36.76 -8.81 6.80
CA GLN A 394 -35.80 -9.58 7.60
C GLN A 394 -34.39 -9.12 7.30
N PRO A 395 -33.48 -9.09 8.29
CA PRO A 395 -32.06 -8.82 8.07
C PRO A 395 -31.47 -9.74 7.00
N TYR A 396 -30.64 -9.17 6.15
CA TYR A 396 -29.98 -9.92 5.08
C TYR A 396 -28.91 -10.85 5.65
N GLU A 397 -28.95 -12.11 5.24
CA GLU A 397 -27.95 -13.12 5.60
C GLU A 397 -27.03 -13.41 4.41
N MET A 398 -25.73 -13.53 4.68
CA MET A 398 -24.76 -13.90 3.67
C MET A 398 -24.91 -15.35 3.21
N PRO A 399 -24.59 -15.69 1.96
CA PRO A 399 -24.69 -17.06 1.47
C PRO A 399 -23.73 -18.00 2.22
N THR A 400 -24.20 -19.19 2.54
CA THR A 400 -23.41 -20.26 3.18
C THR A 400 -22.60 -21.10 2.18
N VAL A 401 -22.84 -20.87 0.88
CA VAL A 401 -22.12 -21.52 -0.22
C VAL A 401 -21.55 -20.48 -1.19
N CYS A 402 -20.43 -20.80 -1.80
CA CYS A 402 -19.76 -19.94 -2.77
C CYS A 402 -20.64 -19.73 -4.01
N PRO A 403 -20.99 -18.49 -4.38
CA PRO A 403 -21.79 -18.21 -5.58
C PRO A 403 -21.14 -18.66 -6.89
N SER A 404 -19.80 -18.83 -6.91
CA SER A 404 -19.06 -19.22 -8.12
C SER A 404 -18.94 -20.73 -8.32
N CYS A 405 -18.70 -21.50 -7.26
CA CYS A 405 -18.43 -22.94 -7.36
C CYS A 405 -19.35 -23.84 -6.51
N GLY A 406 -20.27 -23.29 -5.71
CA GLY A 406 -21.17 -24.04 -4.84
C GLY A 406 -20.54 -24.68 -3.61
N ALA A 407 -19.23 -24.60 -3.42
CA ALA A 407 -18.56 -25.13 -2.23
C ALA A 407 -18.95 -24.33 -0.97
N PRO A 408 -18.96 -24.95 0.23
CA PRO A 408 -19.18 -24.24 1.49
C PRO A 408 -18.19 -23.09 1.67
N VAL A 409 -18.66 -21.99 2.24
CA VAL A 409 -17.81 -20.86 2.64
C VAL A 409 -17.57 -20.89 4.13
N VAL A 410 -16.43 -20.34 4.57
CA VAL A 410 -16.01 -20.38 5.98
C VAL A 410 -15.51 -19.02 6.43
N HIS A 411 -15.70 -18.72 7.73
CA HIS A 411 -14.91 -17.71 8.41
C HIS A 411 -13.56 -18.31 8.76
N LEU A 412 -12.51 -17.60 8.44
CA LEU A 412 -11.16 -17.96 8.86
C LEU A 412 -10.84 -17.22 10.17
N GLU A 413 -10.09 -17.87 11.08
CA GLU A 413 -9.61 -17.21 12.29
C GLU A 413 -8.89 -15.90 11.93
N ASP A 414 -9.21 -14.83 12.64
CA ASP A 414 -8.69 -13.45 12.42
C ASP A 414 -9.15 -12.74 11.14
N GLU A 415 -10.12 -13.25 10.37
CA GLU A 415 -10.71 -12.58 9.22
C GLU A 415 -12.19 -12.26 9.41
N ALA A 416 -12.58 -11.00 9.21
CA ALA A 416 -13.98 -10.55 9.26
C ALA A 416 -14.80 -10.96 8.01
N ALA A 417 -14.19 -11.56 7.00
CA ALA A 417 -14.83 -11.88 5.73
C ALA A 417 -15.03 -13.39 5.54
N LEU A 418 -16.21 -13.77 5.01
CA LEU A 418 -16.47 -15.12 4.51
C LEU A 418 -15.58 -15.44 3.30
N ARG A 419 -15.11 -16.68 3.20
CA ARG A 419 -14.19 -17.10 2.15
C ARG A 419 -14.55 -18.46 1.56
N CYS A 420 -14.46 -18.56 0.23
CA CYS A 420 -14.40 -19.83 -0.49
C CYS A 420 -12.97 -20.38 -0.40
N VAL A 421 -12.84 -21.58 0.12
CA VAL A 421 -11.56 -22.28 0.29
C VAL A 421 -11.34 -23.40 -0.76
N ASN A 422 -12.20 -23.48 -1.77
CA ASN A 422 -12.05 -24.46 -2.85
C ASN A 422 -10.90 -24.02 -3.79
N PRO A 423 -9.81 -24.82 -3.94
CA PRO A 423 -8.68 -24.47 -4.79
C PRO A 423 -9.03 -24.42 -6.28
N GLU A 424 -10.10 -25.10 -6.70
CA GLU A 424 -10.59 -25.13 -8.10
C GLU A 424 -11.74 -24.15 -8.33
N CYS A 425 -11.99 -23.20 -7.42
CA CYS A 425 -13.01 -22.20 -7.62
C CYS A 425 -12.69 -21.34 -8.85
N PRO A 426 -13.57 -21.26 -9.86
CA PRO A 426 -13.33 -20.47 -11.08
C PRO A 426 -12.98 -19.01 -10.79
N ALA A 427 -13.58 -18.42 -9.75
CA ALA A 427 -13.29 -17.05 -9.35
C ALA A 427 -11.83 -16.86 -8.85
N GLN A 428 -11.16 -17.92 -8.43
CA GLN A 428 -9.79 -17.91 -7.92
C GLN A 428 -8.75 -18.41 -8.93
N ALA A 429 -9.18 -18.99 -10.06
CA ALA A 429 -8.31 -19.65 -11.03
C ALA A 429 -7.13 -18.77 -11.46
N LEU A 430 -7.39 -17.51 -11.81
CA LEU A 430 -6.34 -16.59 -12.26
C LEU A 430 -5.24 -16.40 -11.21
N ARG A 431 -5.61 -16.19 -9.94
CA ARG A 431 -4.64 -16.05 -8.85
C ARG A 431 -3.82 -17.32 -8.66
N ASN A 432 -4.51 -18.46 -8.64
CA ASN A 432 -3.84 -19.76 -8.41
C ASN A 432 -2.87 -20.08 -9.54
N ILE A 433 -3.20 -19.78 -10.80
CA ILE A 433 -2.33 -19.95 -11.97
C ILE A 433 -1.10 -19.04 -11.87
N ILE A 434 -1.28 -17.75 -11.53
CA ILE A 434 -0.17 -16.80 -11.37
C ILE A 434 0.77 -17.25 -10.24
N HIS A 435 0.22 -17.67 -9.09
CA HIS A 435 1.00 -18.15 -7.97
C HIS A 435 1.78 -19.43 -8.35
N PHE A 436 1.10 -20.40 -8.96
CA PHE A 436 1.69 -21.67 -9.40
C PHE A 436 2.85 -21.44 -10.37
N ALA A 437 2.70 -20.51 -11.32
CA ALA A 437 3.72 -20.18 -12.32
C ALA A 437 4.85 -19.29 -11.80
N SER A 438 4.75 -18.75 -10.58
CA SER A 438 5.72 -17.78 -10.04
C SER A 438 7.11 -18.38 -9.87
N ARG A 439 8.14 -17.50 -9.81
CA ARG A 439 9.55 -17.87 -9.67
C ARG A 439 9.85 -18.75 -8.45
N ASP A 440 9.17 -18.49 -7.35
CA ASP A 440 9.38 -19.20 -6.09
C ASP A 440 8.63 -20.54 -6.07
N ALA A 441 7.62 -20.73 -6.95
CA ALA A 441 6.88 -21.96 -7.18
C ALA A 441 7.44 -22.72 -8.40
N MET A 442 6.63 -22.98 -9.42
CA MET A 442 7.03 -23.81 -10.58
C MET A 442 7.89 -23.05 -11.63
N ASP A 443 8.20 -21.78 -11.42
CA ASP A 443 9.10 -20.94 -12.24
C ASP A 443 8.87 -21.06 -13.75
N ILE A 444 7.62 -20.88 -14.17
CA ILE A 444 7.24 -20.97 -15.60
C ILE A 444 7.50 -19.61 -16.26
N GLU A 445 8.71 -19.42 -16.77
CA GLU A 445 9.11 -18.18 -17.42
C GLU A 445 8.21 -17.87 -18.65
N GLY A 446 7.71 -16.64 -18.71
CA GLY A 446 6.78 -16.21 -19.76
C GLY A 446 5.31 -16.33 -19.40
N LEU A 447 4.93 -17.08 -18.34
CA LEU A 447 3.56 -17.15 -17.82
C LEU A 447 3.34 -16.09 -16.72
N GLY A 448 3.53 -14.83 -17.05
CA GLY A 448 3.23 -13.72 -16.17
C GLY A 448 1.75 -13.35 -16.14
N THR A 449 1.37 -12.37 -15.28
CA THR A 449 -0.01 -11.93 -15.05
C THR A 449 -0.78 -11.66 -16.35
N ALA A 450 -0.19 -10.95 -17.31
CA ALA A 450 -0.87 -10.60 -18.55
C ALA A 450 -1.20 -11.82 -19.45
N VAL A 451 -0.34 -12.84 -19.43
CA VAL A 451 -0.56 -14.08 -20.21
C VAL A 451 -1.57 -14.96 -19.48
N ALA A 452 -1.43 -15.13 -18.16
CA ALA A 452 -2.38 -15.89 -17.36
C ALA A 452 -3.80 -15.30 -17.45
N THR A 453 -3.94 -13.96 -17.43
CA THR A 453 -5.24 -13.31 -17.61
C THR A 453 -5.88 -13.69 -18.96
N GLN A 454 -5.13 -13.61 -20.06
CA GLN A 454 -5.67 -13.98 -21.39
C GLN A 454 -6.06 -15.46 -21.47
N LEU A 455 -5.25 -16.34 -20.87
CA LEU A 455 -5.54 -17.79 -20.87
C LEU A 455 -6.84 -18.11 -20.11
N VAL A 456 -7.06 -17.46 -18.97
CA VAL A 456 -8.28 -17.63 -18.16
C VAL A 456 -9.50 -16.99 -18.86
N GLU A 457 -9.37 -15.77 -19.38
CA GLU A 457 -10.47 -15.07 -20.07
C GLU A 457 -10.93 -15.78 -21.37
N LYS A 458 -10.02 -16.52 -22.00
CA LYS A 458 -10.32 -17.34 -23.20
C LYS A 458 -10.69 -18.80 -22.85
N ASP A 459 -10.93 -19.11 -21.58
CA ASP A 459 -11.24 -20.45 -21.06
C ASP A 459 -10.24 -21.56 -21.47
N MET A 460 -8.98 -21.18 -21.72
CA MET A 460 -7.91 -22.12 -22.06
C MET A 460 -7.29 -22.79 -20.83
N VAL A 461 -7.31 -22.11 -19.69
CA VAL A 461 -6.74 -22.58 -18.43
C VAL A 461 -7.69 -22.20 -17.29
N GLN A 462 -8.15 -23.19 -16.54
CA GLN A 462 -9.01 -23.03 -15.36
C GLN A 462 -8.33 -23.51 -14.08
N SER A 463 -7.31 -24.38 -14.20
CA SER A 463 -6.52 -24.91 -13.10
C SER A 463 -5.04 -24.98 -13.46
N ALA A 464 -4.18 -25.18 -12.47
CA ALA A 464 -2.74 -25.36 -12.68
C ALA A 464 -2.42 -26.56 -13.61
N ALA A 465 -3.24 -27.60 -13.60
CA ALA A 465 -3.05 -28.77 -14.47
C ALA A 465 -3.26 -28.45 -15.96
N ASP A 466 -4.15 -27.50 -16.28
CA ASP A 466 -4.41 -27.12 -17.68
C ASP A 466 -3.22 -26.45 -18.36
N ILE A 467 -2.31 -25.85 -17.56
CA ILE A 467 -1.06 -25.25 -18.06
C ILE A 467 -0.27 -26.28 -18.89
N TYR A 468 -0.26 -27.53 -18.45
CA TYR A 468 0.53 -28.61 -19.06
C TYR A 468 -0.14 -29.24 -20.28
N THR A 469 -1.36 -28.81 -20.63
CA THR A 469 -2.08 -29.24 -21.82
C THR A 469 -2.12 -28.19 -22.92
N LEU A 470 -1.52 -27.01 -22.68
CA LEU A 470 -1.48 -25.92 -23.64
C LEU A 470 -0.74 -26.30 -24.93
N THR A 471 -1.32 -25.94 -26.06
CA THR A 471 -0.72 -26.18 -27.39
C THR A 471 -0.15 -24.89 -27.96
N ARG A 472 0.76 -25.05 -28.93
CA ARG A 472 1.35 -23.92 -29.68
C ARG A 472 0.30 -23.11 -30.41
N GLU A 473 -0.68 -23.77 -31.01
CA GLU A 473 -1.78 -23.13 -31.72
C GLU A 473 -2.61 -22.24 -30.79
N GLN A 474 -2.92 -22.71 -29.58
CA GLN A 474 -3.63 -21.91 -28.57
C GLN A 474 -2.83 -20.66 -28.19
N LEU A 475 -1.53 -20.81 -27.91
CA LEU A 475 -0.67 -19.70 -27.51
C LEU A 475 -0.54 -18.63 -28.59
N LEU A 476 -0.53 -19.01 -29.88
CA LEU A 476 -0.48 -18.07 -31.00
C LEU A 476 -1.75 -17.21 -31.14
N THR A 477 -2.86 -17.57 -30.47
CA THR A 477 -4.08 -16.76 -30.44
C THR A 477 -4.05 -15.65 -29.38
N LEU A 478 -3.01 -15.62 -28.52
CA LEU A 478 -2.86 -14.61 -27.49
C LEU A 478 -2.31 -13.31 -28.07
N ASP A 479 -2.76 -12.18 -27.52
CA ASP A 479 -2.29 -10.87 -27.93
C ASP A 479 -0.80 -10.70 -27.70
N LYS A 480 -0.10 -10.18 -28.71
CA LYS A 480 1.36 -9.95 -28.70
C LYS A 480 2.21 -11.23 -28.62
N PHE A 481 1.61 -12.42 -28.71
CA PHE A 481 2.34 -13.68 -28.82
C PHE A 481 2.73 -13.96 -30.27
N LYS A 482 3.99 -14.35 -30.45
CA LYS A 482 4.55 -14.80 -31.73
C LYS A 482 5.23 -16.15 -31.50
N GLU A 483 5.64 -16.81 -32.58
CA GLU A 483 6.24 -18.15 -32.57
C GLU A 483 7.32 -18.31 -31.47
N LYS A 484 8.29 -17.39 -31.41
CA LYS A 484 9.36 -17.44 -30.42
C LYS A 484 8.83 -17.37 -28.97
N SER A 485 7.80 -16.56 -28.70
CA SER A 485 7.22 -16.44 -27.36
C SER A 485 6.44 -17.68 -26.97
N ALA A 486 5.72 -18.30 -27.94
CA ALA A 486 5.00 -19.54 -27.72
C ALA A 486 5.96 -20.70 -27.45
N ASP A 487 7.02 -20.82 -28.27
CA ASP A 487 8.03 -21.88 -28.10
C ASP A 487 8.79 -21.73 -26.75
N ASN A 488 9.15 -20.49 -26.36
CA ASN A 488 9.80 -20.23 -25.06
C ASN A 488 8.88 -20.63 -23.90
N LEU A 489 7.61 -20.27 -23.93
CA LEU A 489 6.66 -20.61 -22.88
C LEU A 489 6.44 -22.13 -22.79
N LEU A 490 6.27 -22.84 -23.92
CA LEU A 490 6.14 -24.30 -23.92
C LEU A 490 7.40 -24.99 -23.38
N ASN A 491 8.58 -24.48 -23.72
CA ASN A 491 9.84 -25.01 -23.17
C ASN A 491 9.94 -24.78 -21.65
N ALA A 492 9.49 -23.61 -21.15
CA ALA A 492 9.45 -23.33 -19.73
C ALA A 492 8.44 -24.23 -18.98
N ILE A 493 7.26 -24.48 -19.58
CA ILE A 493 6.26 -25.42 -19.05
C ILE A 493 6.87 -26.83 -18.96
N GLU A 494 7.52 -27.30 -20.02
CA GLU A 494 8.13 -28.64 -20.03
C GLU A 494 9.27 -28.75 -19.01
N ALA A 495 10.13 -27.74 -18.92
CA ALA A 495 11.21 -27.68 -17.94
C ALA A 495 10.69 -27.71 -16.49
N SER A 496 9.58 -27.03 -16.22
CA SER A 496 9.00 -26.95 -14.88
C SER A 496 8.56 -28.31 -14.32
N LYS A 497 8.27 -29.30 -15.17
CA LYS A 497 7.92 -30.67 -14.74
C LYS A 497 9.03 -31.35 -13.90
N GLN A 498 10.26 -30.91 -14.09
CA GLN A 498 11.43 -31.45 -13.36
C GLN A 498 11.71 -30.72 -12.03
N ASN A 499 10.98 -29.68 -11.72
CA ASN A 499 11.15 -28.95 -10.47
C ASN A 499 10.94 -29.86 -9.27
N ASN A 500 11.58 -29.50 -8.17
CA ASN A 500 11.59 -30.33 -6.98
C ASN A 500 10.25 -30.24 -6.22
N LEU A 501 9.94 -31.21 -5.37
CA LEU A 501 8.66 -31.32 -4.66
C LEU A 501 8.31 -30.09 -3.81
N ASP A 502 9.28 -29.39 -3.23
CA ASP A 502 9.07 -28.17 -2.47
C ASP A 502 8.43 -27.06 -3.31
N LYS A 503 8.86 -26.95 -4.58
CA LYS A 503 8.33 -26.00 -5.55
C LYS A 503 6.85 -26.29 -5.89
N LEU A 504 6.54 -27.56 -6.05
CA LEU A 504 5.17 -28.01 -6.30
C LEU A 504 4.28 -27.77 -5.07
N LEU A 505 4.75 -28.12 -3.87
CA LEU A 505 4.01 -27.89 -2.62
C LEU A 505 3.75 -26.40 -2.37
N PHE A 506 4.74 -25.55 -2.61
CA PHE A 506 4.55 -24.11 -2.54
C PHE A 506 3.59 -23.62 -3.63
N GLY A 507 3.69 -24.15 -4.85
CA GLY A 507 2.83 -23.82 -5.98
C GLY A 507 1.35 -24.13 -5.76
N PHE A 508 1.00 -25.10 -4.92
CA PHE A 508 -0.40 -25.34 -4.53
C PHE A 508 -1.04 -24.19 -3.75
N GLY A 509 -0.22 -23.29 -3.18
CA GLY A 509 -0.75 -22.15 -2.42
C GLY A 509 -1.49 -22.58 -1.13
N ILE A 510 -1.03 -23.64 -0.47
CA ILE A 510 -1.60 -24.10 0.79
C ILE A 510 -1.49 -22.97 1.82
N ARG A 511 -2.58 -22.67 2.50
CA ARG A 511 -2.61 -21.58 3.48
C ARG A 511 -1.57 -21.80 4.58
N ASN A 512 -0.92 -20.75 5.04
CA ASN A 512 0.15 -20.75 6.06
C ASN A 512 1.41 -21.55 5.68
N ILE A 513 1.49 -22.08 4.45
CA ILE A 513 2.65 -22.81 3.96
C ILE A 513 3.39 -21.93 2.94
N GLY A 514 4.45 -21.27 3.41
CA GLY A 514 5.37 -20.54 2.56
C GLY A 514 6.46 -21.44 1.97
N ASP A 515 7.37 -20.88 1.19
CA ASP A 515 8.50 -21.54 0.54
C ASP A 515 9.32 -22.44 1.50
N LYS A 516 9.66 -21.91 2.67
CA LYS A 516 10.44 -22.65 3.71
C LYS A 516 9.65 -23.82 4.29
N ALA A 517 8.37 -23.62 4.56
CA ALA A 517 7.52 -24.69 5.10
C ALA A 517 7.30 -25.78 4.05
N ALA A 518 7.09 -25.43 2.79
CA ALA A 518 7.01 -26.38 1.69
C ALA A 518 8.29 -27.22 1.54
N ALA A 519 9.47 -26.59 1.68
CA ALA A 519 10.76 -27.30 1.65
C ALA A 519 10.91 -28.27 2.82
N LEU A 520 10.52 -27.88 4.04
CA LEU A 520 10.55 -28.77 5.21
C LEU A 520 9.61 -29.98 5.06
N LEU A 521 8.39 -29.76 4.52
CA LEU A 521 7.45 -30.85 4.21
C LEU A 521 8.03 -31.81 3.17
N ALA A 522 8.58 -31.27 2.08
CA ALA A 522 9.20 -32.09 1.03
C ALA A 522 10.38 -32.88 1.54
N GLU A 523 11.26 -32.29 2.34
CA GLU A 523 12.43 -32.94 2.92
C GLU A 523 12.03 -34.03 3.92
N HIS A 524 11.03 -33.77 4.77
CA HIS A 524 10.61 -34.72 5.82
C HIS A 524 9.89 -35.94 5.25
N PHE A 525 8.96 -35.76 4.33
CA PHE A 525 8.11 -36.83 3.81
C PHE A 525 8.65 -37.47 2.52
N GLY A 526 9.53 -36.81 1.78
CA GLY A 526 10.19 -37.32 0.58
C GLY A 526 9.32 -37.47 -0.66
N THR A 527 8.00 -37.64 -0.52
CA THR A 527 7.05 -37.76 -1.65
C THR A 527 5.76 -37.01 -1.39
N LEU A 528 5.10 -36.54 -2.45
CA LEU A 528 3.78 -35.91 -2.34
C LEU A 528 2.73 -36.85 -1.72
N GLN A 529 2.82 -38.17 -2.05
CA GLN A 529 1.89 -39.15 -1.49
C GLN A 529 2.02 -39.25 0.04
N ALA A 530 3.26 -39.28 0.56
CA ALA A 530 3.49 -39.30 2.01
C ALA A 530 2.99 -38.03 2.70
N VAL A 531 3.12 -36.84 2.07
CA VAL A 531 2.56 -35.59 2.58
C VAL A 531 1.02 -35.66 2.64
N ARG A 532 0.37 -36.20 1.61
CA ARG A 532 -1.10 -36.36 1.55
C ARG A 532 -1.66 -37.32 2.60
N GLU A 533 -0.91 -38.36 2.96
CA GLU A 533 -1.33 -39.39 3.92
C GLU A 533 -0.97 -39.04 5.35
N ALA A 534 -0.17 -37.99 5.56
CA ALA A 534 0.29 -37.57 6.89
C ALA A 534 -0.86 -36.99 7.73
N SER A 535 -0.86 -37.36 9.03
CA SER A 535 -1.80 -36.73 9.99
C SER A 535 -1.28 -35.36 10.45
N ALA A 536 -2.18 -34.54 11.03
CA ALA A 536 -1.81 -33.23 11.58
C ALA A 536 -0.75 -33.37 12.70
N GLU A 537 -0.79 -34.44 13.49
CA GLU A 537 0.17 -34.72 14.54
C GLU A 537 1.57 -34.99 13.93
N GLN A 538 1.66 -35.82 12.89
CA GLN A 538 2.92 -36.12 12.21
C GLN A 538 3.54 -34.90 11.57
N ILE A 539 2.73 -34.02 10.95
CA ILE A 539 3.21 -32.77 10.37
C ILE A 539 3.68 -31.80 11.47
N SER A 540 2.98 -31.76 12.62
CA SER A 540 3.37 -30.91 13.76
C SER A 540 4.68 -31.32 14.44
N GLU A 541 5.18 -32.53 14.21
CA GLU A 541 6.52 -33.00 14.70
C GLU A 541 7.69 -32.33 13.96
N ILE A 542 7.42 -31.71 12.80
CA ILE A 542 8.45 -30.98 12.03
C ILE A 542 8.80 -29.69 12.77
N ASP A 543 10.10 -29.49 13.05
CA ASP A 543 10.55 -28.24 13.72
C ASP A 543 10.16 -27.00 12.91
N GLY A 544 9.38 -26.12 13.53
CA GLY A 544 8.84 -24.92 12.91
C GLY A 544 7.38 -25.03 12.41
N PHE A 545 6.74 -26.22 12.52
CA PHE A 545 5.33 -26.37 12.24
C PHE A 545 4.48 -26.28 13.51
N GLY A 546 3.50 -25.35 13.49
CA GLY A 546 2.44 -25.29 14.50
C GLY A 546 1.20 -26.06 14.05
N GLY A 547 0.29 -26.35 15.01
CA GLY A 547 -0.95 -27.08 14.73
C GLY A 547 -1.80 -26.46 13.62
N VAL A 548 -1.85 -25.12 13.51
CA VAL A 548 -2.57 -24.39 12.45
C VAL A 548 -2.00 -24.70 11.05
N MET A 549 -0.68 -24.73 10.91
CA MET A 549 -0.01 -25.08 9.65
C MET A 549 -0.27 -26.53 9.26
N ALA A 550 -0.13 -27.45 10.22
CA ALA A 550 -0.38 -28.87 10.02
C ALA A 550 -1.83 -29.13 9.58
N GLN A 551 -2.77 -28.50 10.28
CA GLN A 551 -4.19 -28.60 9.94
C GLN A 551 -4.49 -28.07 8.53
N SER A 552 -3.87 -26.95 8.12
CA SER A 552 -4.01 -26.39 6.77
C SER A 552 -3.57 -27.36 5.67
N VAL A 553 -2.48 -28.13 5.89
CA VAL A 553 -2.01 -29.13 4.93
C VAL A 553 -3.01 -30.30 4.82
N VAL A 554 -3.45 -30.83 5.95
CA VAL A 554 -4.44 -31.95 5.98
C VAL A 554 -5.74 -31.54 5.30
N GLU A 555 -6.29 -30.39 5.64
CA GLU A 555 -7.53 -29.86 5.05
C GLU A 555 -7.41 -29.61 3.55
N PHE A 556 -6.25 -29.14 3.08
CA PHE A 556 -6.03 -28.92 1.66
C PHE A 556 -6.12 -30.23 0.88
N PHE A 557 -5.44 -31.29 1.33
CA PHE A 557 -5.42 -32.57 0.64
C PHE A 557 -6.67 -33.42 0.87
N ALA A 558 -7.48 -33.14 1.87
CA ALA A 558 -8.78 -33.80 2.09
C ALA A 558 -9.86 -33.39 1.08
N LYS A 559 -9.67 -32.31 0.33
CA LYS A 559 -10.65 -31.80 -0.63
C LYS A 559 -10.66 -32.65 -1.90
N GLU A 560 -11.86 -32.96 -2.41
CA GLU A 560 -12.04 -33.77 -3.62
C GLU A 560 -11.34 -33.16 -4.85
N GLY A 561 -11.51 -31.86 -5.09
CA GLY A 561 -10.88 -31.14 -6.19
C GLY A 561 -9.35 -31.15 -6.13
N THR A 562 -8.74 -31.14 -4.92
CA THR A 562 -7.28 -31.28 -4.78
C THR A 562 -6.79 -32.64 -5.23
N THR A 563 -7.58 -33.69 -5.00
CA THR A 563 -7.23 -35.06 -5.42
C THR A 563 -7.20 -35.14 -6.95
N ASP A 564 -8.20 -34.60 -7.65
CA ASP A 564 -8.21 -34.53 -9.10
C ASP A 564 -7.06 -33.71 -9.66
N LEU A 565 -6.81 -32.52 -9.09
CA LEU A 565 -5.67 -31.67 -9.47
C LEU A 565 -4.33 -32.41 -9.39
N VAL A 566 -4.08 -33.11 -8.27
CA VAL A 566 -2.85 -33.89 -8.07
C VAL A 566 -2.71 -35.01 -9.10
N HIS A 567 -3.79 -35.75 -9.36
CA HIS A 567 -3.79 -36.80 -10.37
C HIS A 567 -3.46 -36.24 -11.78
N ARG A 568 -4.09 -35.16 -12.19
CA ARG A 568 -3.85 -34.55 -13.49
C ARG A 568 -2.43 -34.00 -13.63
N LEU A 569 -1.85 -33.43 -12.57
CA LEU A 569 -0.45 -33.00 -12.55
C LEU A 569 0.52 -34.20 -12.62
N ALA A 570 0.21 -35.31 -11.93
CA ALA A 570 1.00 -36.54 -12.03
C ALA A 570 0.95 -37.14 -13.43
N ASP A 571 -0.24 -37.20 -14.06
CA ASP A 571 -0.43 -37.68 -15.44
C ASP A 571 0.29 -36.78 -16.46
N ALA A 572 0.40 -35.48 -16.19
CA ALA A 572 1.19 -34.55 -16.99
C ALA A 572 2.71 -34.76 -16.83
N GLY A 573 3.14 -35.59 -15.92
CA GLY A 573 4.56 -35.97 -15.73
C GLY A 573 5.35 -35.07 -14.79
N LEU A 574 4.71 -34.36 -13.88
CA LEU A 574 5.40 -33.56 -12.88
C LEU A 574 6.13 -34.44 -11.85
N ASN A 575 7.28 -33.97 -11.38
CA ASN A 575 8.02 -34.62 -10.34
C ASN A 575 7.29 -34.55 -8.99
N MET A 576 6.91 -35.71 -8.45
CA MET A 576 6.21 -35.86 -7.18
C MET A 576 7.14 -36.30 -6.02
N GLN A 577 8.45 -36.22 -6.24
CA GLN A 577 9.44 -36.67 -5.28
C GLN A 577 10.41 -35.56 -4.91
N TRP A 578 10.82 -35.57 -3.65
CA TRP A 578 11.92 -34.75 -3.18
C TRP A 578 13.24 -35.32 -3.67
N LYS A 579 13.95 -34.61 -4.51
CA LYS A 579 15.26 -34.99 -5.04
C LYS A 579 16.37 -34.34 -4.24
N GLY A 580 16.20 -33.99 -3.01
CA GLY A 580 17.13 -33.31 -2.11
C GLY A 580 18.41 -32.77 -2.77
N GLU A 581 18.81 -31.54 -2.51
CA GLU A 581 20.24 -31.25 -2.77
C GLU A 581 21.05 -32.08 -1.78
N PRO A 582 22.09 -32.83 -2.21
CA PRO A 582 22.97 -33.52 -1.28
C PRO A 582 23.57 -32.44 -0.37
N LYS A 583 23.18 -32.44 0.90
CA LYS A 583 23.84 -31.58 1.89
C LYS A 583 25.25 -32.11 2.04
N GLY A 584 26.24 -31.28 1.73
CA GLY A 584 27.61 -31.57 2.11
C GLY A 584 27.68 -31.75 3.63
N ASP A 585 28.61 -32.54 4.11
CA ASP A 585 28.82 -32.81 5.54
C ASP A 585 29.91 -31.94 6.19
N LYS A 586 30.56 -31.05 5.42
CA LYS A 586 31.72 -30.23 5.85
C LYS A 586 31.43 -29.36 7.07
N LEU A 587 30.21 -28.92 7.21
CA LEU A 587 29.73 -28.11 8.34
C LEU A 587 28.71 -28.84 9.21
N ALA A 588 28.61 -30.19 9.07
CA ALA A 588 27.64 -30.99 9.83
C ALA A 588 27.76 -30.74 11.34
N GLY A 589 26.64 -30.47 12.00
CA GLY A 589 26.56 -30.18 13.45
C GLY A 589 27.11 -28.82 13.89
N LYS A 590 27.60 -27.96 12.97
CA LYS A 590 28.16 -26.65 13.30
C LYS A 590 27.11 -25.56 13.08
N THR A 591 27.00 -24.63 14.05
CA THR A 591 26.17 -23.44 13.90
C THR A 591 27.07 -22.25 13.56
N LEU A 592 26.76 -21.54 12.46
CA LEU A 592 27.53 -20.38 12.01
C LEU A 592 26.64 -19.13 12.01
N VAL A 593 27.27 -17.97 12.24
CA VAL A 593 26.60 -16.65 12.19
C VAL A 593 27.32 -15.76 11.20
N VAL A 594 26.58 -15.16 10.27
CA VAL A 594 27.11 -14.19 9.30
C VAL A 594 26.87 -12.77 9.81
N THR A 595 27.90 -11.91 9.75
CA THR A 595 27.82 -10.51 10.21
C THR A 595 28.67 -9.58 9.34
N GLY A 596 28.25 -8.31 9.22
CA GLY A 596 28.91 -7.35 8.34
C GLY A 596 28.55 -7.53 6.87
N THR A 597 29.24 -6.79 6.01
CA THR A 597 29.12 -6.87 4.53
C THR A 597 30.27 -7.72 4.01
N LEU A 598 29.95 -8.84 3.38
CA LEU A 598 30.91 -9.72 2.74
C LEU A 598 31.37 -9.12 1.41
N GLU A 599 32.52 -9.56 0.90
CA GLU A 599 33.15 -8.99 -0.31
C GLU A 599 32.49 -9.47 -1.61
N THR A 600 32.16 -10.76 -1.70
CA THR A 600 31.63 -11.40 -2.92
C THR A 600 30.23 -11.99 -2.73
N LEU A 601 29.86 -12.36 -1.50
CA LEU A 601 28.58 -13.00 -1.18
C LEU A 601 27.61 -12.01 -0.51
N SER A 602 26.35 -12.08 -0.85
CA SER A 602 25.31 -11.54 0.02
C SER A 602 25.16 -12.39 1.29
N ARG A 603 24.58 -11.83 2.35
CA ARG A 603 24.30 -12.58 3.57
C ARG A 603 23.47 -13.84 3.30
N ASN A 604 22.45 -13.73 2.43
CA ASN A 604 21.56 -14.84 2.11
C ASN A 604 22.30 -15.95 1.37
N GLU A 605 23.22 -15.61 0.47
CA GLU A 605 24.06 -16.58 -0.24
C GLU A 605 25.02 -17.30 0.72
N ALA A 606 25.63 -16.56 1.64
CA ALA A 606 26.50 -17.16 2.65
C ALA A 606 25.74 -18.10 3.61
N GLU A 607 24.52 -17.69 4.05
CA GLU A 607 23.65 -18.52 4.88
C GLU A 607 23.18 -19.79 4.11
N ALA A 608 22.85 -19.66 2.81
CA ALA A 608 22.52 -20.78 1.95
C ALA A 608 23.71 -21.78 1.80
N LEU A 609 24.94 -21.26 1.61
CA LEU A 609 26.15 -22.09 1.54
C LEU A 609 26.42 -22.86 2.86
N ILE A 610 26.15 -22.24 4.01
CA ILE A 610 26.27 -22.91 5.31
C ILE A 610 25.31 -24.10 5.36
N VAL A 611 24.03 -23.89 4.99
CA VAL A 611 23.00 -24.94 4.99
C VAL A 611 23.33 -26.03 3.97
N LYS A 612 23.77 -25.67 2.76
CA LYS A 612 24.16 -26.57 1.69
C LYS A 612 25.30 -27.52 2.11
N ASN A 613 26.18 -27.06 3.01
CA ASN A 613 27.29 -27.86 3.56
C ASN A 613 26.95 -28.53 4.90
N GLY A 614 25.67 -28.68 5.24
CA GLY A 614 25.21 -29.42 6.43
C GLY A 614 25.29 -28.61 7.74
N GLY A 615 25.63 -27.31 7.70
CA GLY A 615 25.69 -26.43 8.85
C GLY A 615 24.33 -25.79 9.16
N LYS A 616 24.21 -25.15 10.34
CA LYS A 616 23.05 -24.36 10.76
C LYS A 616 23.41 -22.86 10.74
N ALA A 617 22.74 -22.06 9.89
CA ALA A 617 22.87 -20.63 9.94
C ALA A 617 22.02 -20.06 11.10
N SER A 618 22.55 -19.06 11.84
CA SER A 618 21.86 -18.44 12.97
C SER A 618 21.95 -16.92 12.89
N GLY A 619 20.87 -16.26 13.23
CA GLY A 619 20.79 -14.79 13.30
C GLY A 619 21.49 -14.17 14.51
N SER A 620 21.85 -14.95 15.55
CA SER A 620 22.45 -14.45 16.80
C SER A 620 23.60 -15.30 17.29
N VAL A 621 24.61 -14.66 17.88
CA VAL A 621 25.79 -15.32 18.47
C VAL A 621 25.45 -15.81 19.89
N SER A 622 25.76 -17.08 20.16
CA SER A 622 25.58 -17.76 21.45
C SER A 622 26.73 -18.72 21.72
N LYS A 623 26.82 -19.29 22.93
CA LYS A 623 27.81 -20.32 23.27
C LYS A 623 27.76 -21.59 22.38
N LYS A 624 26.67 -21.79 21.65
CA LYS A 624 26.48 -22.88 20.68
C LYS A 624 26.98 -22.54 19.26
N THR A 625 27.41 -21.29 19.03
CA THR A 625 27.95 -20.86 17.74
C THR A 625 29.35 -21.40 17.56
N ALA A 626 29.58 -22.15 16.48
CA ALA A 626 30.88 -22.75 16.17
C ALA A 626 31.82 -21.72 15.51
N TYR A 627 31.30 -20.91 14.59
CA TYR A 627 32.08 -19.89 13.87
C TYR A 627 31.22 -18.65 13.60
N VAL A 628 31.90 -17.51 13.49
CA VAL A 628 31.29 -16.27 12.99
C VAL A 628 31.99 -15.85 11.70
N VAL A 629 31.28 -15.77 10.59
CA VAL A 629 31.80 -15.23 9.32
C VAL A 629 31.60 -13.72 9.34
N ALA A 630 32.70 -12.96 9.34
CA ALA A 630 32.67 -11.51 9.50
C ALA A 630 33.21 -10.82 8.25
N GLY A 631 32.37 -9.96 7.64
CA GLY A 631 32.75 -9.02 6.61
C GLY A 631 33.10 -7.64 7.16
N THR A 632 33.20 -6.65 6.28
CA THR A 632 33.45 -5.24 6.65
C THR A 632 32.27 -4.69 7.46
N ALA A 633 32.56 -3.74 8.36
CA ALA A 633 31.56 -3.13 9.25
C ALA A 633 30.78 -4.13 10.12
N ALA A 634 31.41 -5.24 10.53
CA ALA A 634 30.84 -6.20 11.46
C ALA A 634 30.63 -5.54 12.83
N GLY A 635 29.36 -5.43 13.27
CA GLY A 635 28.97 -4.70 14.47
C GLY A 635 28.96 -5.56 15.76
N SER A 636 27.92 -5.38 16.59
CA SER A 636 27.78 -6.01 17.92
C SER A 636 27.94 -7.53 17.97
N LYS A 637 27.65 -8.25 16.87
CA LYS A 637 27.81 -9.70 16.77
C LYS A 637 29.28 -10.13 16.80
N LEU A 638 30.18 -9.37 16.15
CA LEU A 638 31.62 -9.61 16.19
C LEU A 638 32.18 -9.41 17.60
N ILE A 639 31.81 -8.32 18.26
CA ILE A 639 32.22 -8.04 19.65
C ILE A 639 31.77 -9.19 20.57
N LYS A 640 30.54 -9.65 20.41
CA LYS A 640 29.99 -10.75 21.20
C LYS A 640 30.71 -12.09 20.92
N ALA A 641 31.08 -12.36 19.68
CA ALA A 641 31.86 -13.55 19.32
C ALA A 641 33.24 -13.54 20.00
N GLN A 642 33.94 -12.41 19.95
CA GLN A 642 35.24 -12.23 20.62
C GLN A 642 35.11 -12.38 22.13
N ALA A 643 34.08 -11.78 22.77
CA ALA A 643 33.85 -11.95 24.20
C ALA A 643 33.53 -13.37 24.64
N LEU A 644 32.96 -14.18 23.75
CA LEU A 644 32.67 -15.61 23.99
C LEU A 644 33.77 -16.56 23.52
N GLY A 645 34.88 -16.05 22.97
CA GLY A 645 36.00 -16.84 22.46
C GLY A 645 35.64 -17.67 21.23
N ILE A 646 34.66 -17.27 20.44
CA ILE A 646 34.20 -17.98 19.25
C ILE A 646 35.13 -17.62 18.07
N PRO A 647 35.65 -18.58 17.32
CA PRO A 647 36.46 -18.32 16.14
C PRO A 647 35.73 -17.47 15.10
N VAL A 648 36.43 -16.45 14.59
CA VAL A 648 35.93 -15.56 13.55
C VAL A 648 36.65 -15.89 12.26
N LEU A 649 35.87 -16.10 11.20
CA LEU A 649 36.36 -16.38 9.85
C LEU A 649 36.13 -15.16 8.96
N THR A 650 37.05 -14.87 8.07
CA THR A 650 36.83 -14.03 6.90
C THR A 650 36.00 -14.79 5.86
N GLU A 651 35.45 -14.07 4.87
CA GLU A 651 34.75 -14.71 3.77
C GLU A 651 35.62 -15.73 3.02
N ALA A 652 36.89 -15.39 2.76
CA ALA A 652 37.84 -16.27 2.09
C ALA A 652 38.11 -17.55 2.88
N GLU A 653 38.28 -17.44 4.20
CA GLU A 653 38.46 -18.62 5.09
C GLU A 653 37.22 -19.50 5.16
N PHE A 654 36.03 -18.86 5.15
CA PHE A 654 34.77 -19.60 5.08
C PHE A 654 34.61 -20.34 3.76
N LEU A 655 34.89 -19.69 2.62
CA LEU A 655 34.84 -20.31 1.30
C LEU A 655 35.87 -21.45 1.18
N ALA A 656 37.09 -21.28 1.69
CA ALA A 656 38.11 -22.32 1.75
C ALA A 656 37.67 -23.54 2.58
N MET A 657 36.93 -23.29 3.70
CA MET A 657 36.43 -24.37 4.56
C MET A 657 35.39 -25.25 3.86
N ILE A 658 34.64 -24.71 2.91
CA ILE A 658 33.57 -25.40 2.17
C ILE A 658 33.95 -25.78 0.74
N SER A 659 35.12 -25.35 0.22
CA SER A 659 35.63 -25.75 -1.09
C SER A 659 36.19 -27.19 -1.06
N ASP A 660 36.09 -27.86 -2.22
CA ASP A 660 36.69 -29.21 -2.44
C ASP A 660 38.14 -29.08 -2.93
N GLU A 661 39.02 -28.41 -2.19
CA GLU A 661 40.45 -28.52 -2.48
C GLU A 661 41.02 -29.80 -1.84
N ASN A 662 40.86 -30.89 -2.58
CA ASN A 662 41.75 -32.04 -2.57
C ASN A 662 41.80 -32.61 -3.99
N THR A 663 42.58 -31.95 -4.86
CA THR A 663 43.34 -32.58 -5.96
C THR A 663 44.55 -31.73 -6.26
#